data_5768f8b7f7a3d391b0db3ad7a03636ce
#
_entry.id   5768f8b7f7a3d391b0db3ad7a03636ce
#
_cell.length_a   1.000
_cell.length_b   1.000
_cell.length_c   1.000
_cell.angle_alpha   90.00
_cell.angle_beta   90.00
_cell.angle_gamma   90.00
#
_symmetry.space_group_name_H-M   'P 1'
#
loop_
_entity.id
_entity.type
_entity.pdbx_description
1 polymer ?
#
loop_
_entity_poly.entity_id
_entity_poly.type
_entity_poly.pdbx_seq_one_letter_code
_entity_poly.pdbx_strand_id
1 'polypeptide(L)'
;MSISRRKFVKIGALTPLTYMFPFPELLSAMEVAGESPASLYQMFQNPSAQARPFVRWWWNGGRINEKEVIRELDLLKQQGISGVEINTIAFPSDNEAMGHEALSWLGEGWLDILQKTLRAAKERGITCDLIVGSGWPFGGEFLEKHEQIKIMALGTKRLSGGGQVKVKKSDLVNDLSFLKTYNGASIELFEARLSPVNMEVFQPGTKIDISQEDINVNVPAGDHILLYLVKLTGYAAVTHGAPGASGPVIDHYNKAAVQRFLDRMSDAITSKIGVMGDHIRSVFIDSLELRGSNWSEDLLAEFKKRRGYDVQPYLPYMLFKLNKESAYNGNHTEGGDDMVKFSPAVQNEIERVRYDFETTRLELFDERFLQTFIDWCKKNKVKSRVQAYGREYYTLESAMKLDIPECETWLRPDVGKEMPENTFRLGRGYRPVNKFAASAALLTNKRIVSCEEITNTSMVFNDTLEHIKITGDQSNLSGVTHSILHGFNYSPKEIPFPGWVRYGSYFNERNTWWPYLKTWIDYKARISQVFQASVAQSDIAIMFASADLWSRVGLQYQQLPQIVQPEYANNIWEAIHQNGSACDYITERILAQSKFSNGQLHFGPRSYSTLMMVEMESIAPETAALLKQFAAAGGKVIFVGKDPVKTFGKLNHEPKDQKVSSDIKALKKSYPSQFISYPAPTEKIIDWYKTMQAKLQIPAYVKFDRPVQHVSQVHYKHPEADVFFISNSNLKEEHECIAEFNVPGKTAWIWDPETGQRYLYPTAGAKNKLKISLDPAQSVLIAFSKDTKGETYTLRPVPGNNPIPLSGSWNVRLEQVYGTPRQLQMAELRDFKSDPELQKFSGTVYYEQQFNVGRPQDYRSIDLGEVHGITEVEINGQQLGMKWYGKHIYDVKKSLKPGPNTVKIKLTTTLGNYARSLKDNKVAMNWIKKQPIHSSGLVGPVKVC
;
A
#
# COMPACT_ATOMS: atom_id res chain seq x y z
N MET A 1 39.76 25.91 31.96
CA MET A 1 40.12 24.77 32.78
C MET A 1 39.98 23.52 31.91
N SER A 2 41.12 22.90 31.56
CA SER A 2 41.21 21.74 30.67
C SER A 2 40.88 20.47 31.47
N ILE A 3 39.87 19.73 31.02
CA ILE A 3 39.56 18.43 31.59
C ILE A 3 40.30 17.36 30.78
N SER A 4 41.14 16.62 31.47
CA SER A 4 42.10 15.67 30.93
C SER A 4 41.42 14.44 30.30
N ARG A 5 42.00 13.97 29.19
CA ARG A 5 41.59 12.81 28.36
C ARG A 5 41.48 11.45 29.05
N ARG A 6 41.74 11.32 30.34
CA ARG A 6 41.74 10.06 31.10
C ARG A 6 40.42 9.70 31.82
N LYS A 7 39.41 10.57 31.80
CA LYS A 7 38.09 10.29 32.42
C LYS A 7 37.01 9.81 31.42
N PHE A 8 37.33 9.70 30.13
CA PHE A 8 36.40 9.33 29.07
C PHE A 8 36.37 7.83 28.72
N VAL A 9 37.26 7.02 29.32
CA VAL A 9 37.43 5.61 28.96
C VAL A 9 36.77 4.62 29.93
N LYS A 10 36.01 5.07 30.94
CA LYS A 10 35.35 4.15 31.89
C LYS A 10 33.83 4.17 31.91
N ILE A 11 33.18 4.80 30.91
CA ILE A 11 31.70 4.76 30.72
C ILE A 11 31.39 4.32 29.29
N GLY A 12 32.06 3.30 28.81
CA GLY A 12 31.95 2.78 27.44
C GLY A 12 31.60 1.30 27.40
N ALA A 13 30.67 0.85 28.24
CA ALA A 13 30.09 -0.48 28.09
C ALA A 13 28.64 -0.39 28.52
N LEU A 14 27.73 -0.69 27.59
CA LEU A 14 26.26 -0.81 27.75
C LEU A 14 25.47 0.52 27.65
N THR A 15 25.41 1.08 26.45
CA THR A 15 24.22 1.84 26.04
C THR A 15 23.82 1.37 24.64
N PRO A 16 22.60 0.89 24.43
CA PRO A 16 22.07 0.81 23.07
C PRO A 16 22.01 2.22 22.52
N LEU A 17 22.44 2.42 21.27
CA LEU A 17 22.32 3.68 20.57
C LEU A 17 20.85 4.13 20.58
N THR A 18 20.50 4.99 21.51
CA THR A 18 19.27 5.76 21.44
C THR A 18 19.47 6.81 20.34
N TYR A 19 18.99 6.53 19.15
CA TYR A 19 18.73 7.57 18.16
C TYR A 19 17.64 8.48 18.75
N MET A 20 18.03 9.57 19.39
CA MET A 20 17.13 10.68 19.68
C MET A 20 16.77 11.31 18.33
N PHE A 21 15.52 11.20 17.93
CA PHE A 21 14.97 12.03 16.88
C PHE A 21 14.97 13.48 17.37
N PRO A 22 15.69 14.43 16.72
CA PRO A 22 15.47 15.82 17.03
C PRO A 22 14.08 16.19 16.51
N PHE A 23 13.16 16.52 17.39
CA PHE A 23 11.91 17.17 17.02
C PHE A 23 12.24 18.61 16.62
N PRO A 24 12.03 19.03 15.36
CA PRO A 24 11.97 20.44 15.09
C PRO A 24 10.67 20.99 15.71
N GLU A 25 10.79 21.99 16.54
CA GLU A 25 9.68 22.87 16.88
C GLU A 25 9.18 23.53 15.60
N LEU A 26 8.07 23.02 15.06
CA LEU A 26 7.36 23.61 13.93
C LEU A 26 5.97 24.03 14.39
N LEU A 27 5.97 25.09 15.19
CA LEU A 27 4.86 26.01 15.29
C LEU A 27 5.25 27.25 14.46
N SER A 28 5.01 27.21 13.16
CA SER A 28 4.76 28.42 12.37
C SER A 28 4.41 28.00 10.94
N ALA A 29 3.15 27.97 10.63
CA ALA A 29 2.70 28.04 9.25
C ALA A 29 1.47 28.93 9.18
N MET A 30 1.70 30.11 8.64
CA MET A 30 0.77 30.99 7.94
C MET A 30 -0.35 31.63 8.76
N GLU A 31 -0.01 32.67 9.50
CA GLU A 31 -0.85 33.88 9.53
C GLU A 31 -0.60 34.67 8.23
N VAL A 32 -1.41 34.39 7.21
CA VAL A 32 -1.66 35.36 6.14
C VAL A 32 -2.71 36.31 6.70
N ALA A 33 -2.32 37.55 6.88
CA ALA A 33 -3.17 38.60 7.41
C ALA A 33 -4.45 38.79 6.59
N GLY A 34 -5.62 38.66 7.21
CA GLY A 34 -6.81 39.38 6.79
C GLY A 34 -8.07 38.62 6.50
N GLU A 35 -8.09 37.26 6.35
CA GLU A 35 -9.32 36.50 6.21
C GLU A 35 -9.51 35.52 7.37
N SER A 36 -10.72 35.42 7.91
CA SER A 36 -11.05 34.34 8.85
C SER A 36 -10.78 33.01 8.19
N PRO A 37 -10.10 32.03 8.86
CA PRO A 37 -9.80 30.75 8.27
C PRO A 37 -11.08 30.08 7.79
N ALA A 38 -11.05 29.52 6.57
CA ALA A 38 -12.19 28.83 5.98
C ALA A 38 -12.66 27.71 6.92
N SER A 39 -13.97 27.60 7.14
CA SER A 39 -14.55 26.50 7.95
C SER A 39 -14.24 25.13 7.32
N LEU A 40 -14.26 24.07 8.14
CA LEU A 40 -14.07 22.69 7.64
C LEU A 40 -15.07 22.35 6.52
N TYR A 41 -16.30 22.86 6.63
CA TYR A 41 -17.31 22.64 5.59
C TYR A 41 -16.99 23.40 4.29
N GLN A 42 -16.50 24.64 4.39
CA GLN A 42 -16.06 25.38 3.20
C GLN A 42 -14.86 24.71 2.51
N MET A 43 -13.91 24.18 3.29
CA MET A 43 -12.80 23.39 2.77
C MET A 43 -13.27 22.10 2.09
N PHE A 44 -14.30 21.43 2.66
CA PHE A 44 -14.91 20.26 2.04
C PHE A 44 -15.58 20.59 0.70
N GLN A 45 -16.30 21.72 0.62
CA GLN A 45 -16.93 22.15 -0.63
C GLN A 45 -15.91 22.48 -1.72
N ASN A 46 -14.79 23.11 -1.33
CA ASN A 46 -13.76 23.61 -2.21
C ASN A 46 -12.37 23.04 -1.84
N PRO A 47 -12.10 21.75 -2.16
CA PRO A 47 -10.85 21.11 -1.82
C PRO A 47 -9.64 21.83 -2.44
N SER A 48 -8.59 22.01 -1.65
CA SER A 48 -7.31 22.55 -2.09
C SER A 48 -6.63 21.65 -3.15
N ALA A 49 -5.71 22.19 -3.91
CA ALA A 49 -4.91 21.42 -4.84
C ALA A 49 -4.17 20.26 -4.16
N GLN A 50 -3.70 20.46 -2.90
CA GLN A 50 -3.01 19.41 -2.14
C GLN A 50 -3.92 18.23 -1.78
N ALA A 51 -5.23 18.43 -1.64
CA ALA A 51 -6.18 17.36 -1.33
C ALA A 51 -6.66 16.59 -2.57
N ARG A 52 -6.46 17.15 -3.76
CA ARG A 52 -6.85 16.50 -5.01
C ARG A 52 -5.88 15.38 -5.39
N PRO A 53 -6.36 14.31 -6.04
CA PRO A 53 -5.49 13.28 -6.57
C PRO A 53 -4.42 13.82 -7.52
N PHE A 54 -3.24 13.22 -7.43
CA PHE A 54 -2.17 13.30 -8.42
C PHE A 54 -2.21 12.06 -9.29
N VAL A 55 -1.40 12.02 -10.35
CA VAL A 55 -1.24 10.84 -11.19
C VAL A 55 0.24 10.58 -11.48
N ARG A 56 0.66 9.31 -11.41
CA ARG A 56 1.92 8.85 -11.96
C ARG A 56 1.85 8.96 -13.47
N TRP A 57 2.77 9.71 -14.05
CA TRP A 57 2.80 10.02 -15.46
C TRP A 57 4.01 9.37 -16.12
N TRP A 58 3.77 8.24 -16.78
CA TRP A 58 4.84 7.48 -17.39
C TRP A 58 5.25 8.05 -18.73
N TRP A 59 6.47 8.54 -18.80
CA TRP A 59 7.12 8.98 -20.02
C TRP A 59 7.74 7.76 -20.72
N ASN A 60 6.94 7.07 -21.51
CA ASN A 60 7.26 5.80 -22.16
C ASN A 60 8.49 5.89 -23.06
N GLY A 61 9.61 5.26 -22.69
CA GLY A 61 10.88 5.19 -23.42
C GLY A 61 11.60 6.52 -23.60
N GLY A 62 11.23 7.57 -22.85
CA GLY A 62 11.73 8.91 -23.11
C GLY A 62 11.28 9.49 -24.45
N ARG A 63 10.26 8.91 -25.11
CA ARG A 63 9.75 9.36 -26.42
C ARG A 63 8.73 10.48 -26.26
N ILE A 64 9.20 11.60 -25.75
CA ILE A 64 8.38 12.74 -25.33
C ILE A 64 8.62 13.97 -26.21
N ASN A 65 7.60 14.79 -26.38
CA ASN A 65 7.70 16.09 -27.03
C ASN A 65 6.84 17.15 -26.35
N GLU A 66 7.21 18.42 -26.52
CA GLU A 66 6.58 19.58 -25.86
C GLU A 66 5.07 19.67 -26.13
N LYS A 67 4.66 19.54 -27.37
CA LYS A 67 3.25 19.70 -27.78
C LYS A 67 2.36 18.68 -27.03
N GLU A 68 2.81 17.46 -26.95
CA GLU A 68 2.03 16.38 -26.34
C GLU A 68 2.02 16.46 -24.81
N VAL A 69 3.15 16.77 -24.15
CA VAL A 69 3.14 16.97 -22.69
C VAL A 69 2.20 18.09 -22.27
N ILE A 70 2.12 19.17 -23.05
CA ILE A 70 1.19 20.29 -22.80
C ILE A 70 -0.27 19.82 -22.96
N ARG A 71 -0.58 19.07 -24.02
CA ARG A 71 -1.91 18.52 -24.27
C ARG A 71 -2.37 17.61 -23.12
N GLU A 72 -1.49 16.71 -22.66
CA GLU A 72 -1.81 15.79 -21.58
C GLU A 72 -1.99 16.51 -20.23
N LEU A 73 -1.20 17.54 -19.93
CA LEU A 73 -1.43 18.40 -18.76
C LEU A 73 -2.81 19.08 -18.80
N ASP A 74 -3.26 19.53 -19.97
CA ASP A 74 -4.60 20.13 -20.13
C ASP A 74 -5.71 19.09 -19.86
N LEU A 75 -5.56 17.87 -20.37
CA LEU A 75 -6.49 16.76 -20.10
C LEU A 75 -6.58 16.43 -18.61
N LEU A 76 -5.43 16.32 -17.94
CA LEU A 76 -5.38 16.01 -16.52
C LEU A 76 -6.03 17.10 -15.67
N LYS A 77 -5.75 18.38 -15.98
CA LYS A 77 -6.38 19.54 -15.33
C LYS A 77 -7.90 19.53 -15.50
N GLN A 78 -8.40 19.21 -16.70
CA GLN A 78 -9.86 19.12 -16.96
C GLN A 78 -10.54 18.08 -16.08
N GLN A 79 -9.87 16.97 -15.77
CA GLN A 79 -10.37 15.98 -14.83
C GLN A 79 -10.24 16.37 -13.35
N GLY A 80 -9.64 17.52 -13.04
CA GLY A 80 -9.44 17.97 -11.66
C GLY A 80 -8.24 17.36 -10.95
N ILE A 81 -7.36 16.70 -11.69
CA ILE A 81 -6.07 16.22 -11.21
C ILE A 81 -5.17 17.44 -11.00
N SER A 82 -4.56 17.56 -9.82
CA SER A 82 -3.80 18.76 -9.43
C SER A 82 -2.29 18.55 -9.40
N GLY A 83 -1.81 17.33 -9.69
CA GLY A 83 -0.38 17.08 -9.75
C GLY A 83 -0.03 15.86 -10.59
N VAL A 84 1.23 15.83 -11.01
CA VAL A 84 1.82 14.72 -11.76
C VAL A 84 3.11 14.26 -11.11
N GLU A 85 3.34 12.96 -11.07
CA GLU A 85 4.63 12.36 -10.77
C GLU A 85 5.28 11.96 -12.09
N ILE A 86 6.28 12.71 -12.52
CA ILE A 86 7.01 12.45 -13.75
C ILE A 86 7.88 11.21 -13.56
N ASN A 87 7.63 10.17 -14.35
CA ASN A 87 8.29 8.89 -14.27
C ASN A 87 8.71 8.43 -15.66
N THR A 88 9.98 8.61 -15.99
CA THR A 88 10.53 8.09 -17.24
C THR A 88 10.74 6.59 -17.10
N ILE A 89 10.22 5.80 -18.04
CA ILE A 89 10.22 4.33 -17.96
C ILE A 89 10.55 3.73 -19.32
N ALA A 90 11.01 2.48 -19.36
CA ALA A 90 11.30 1.80 -20.63
C ALA A 90 10.08 1.81 -21.58
N PHE A 91 10.35 1.88 -22.86
CA PHE A 91 9.29 1.78 -23.87
C PHE A 91 8.64 0.38 -23.82
N PRO A 92 7.31 0.28 -23.91
CA PRO A 92 6.63 -1.01 -23.92
C PRO A 92 6.98 -1.83 -25.17
N SER A 93 7.40 -3.07 -25.00
CA SER A 93 7.91 -3.93 -26.09
C SER A 93 6.89 -4.23 -27.19
N ASP A 94 5.60 -4.25 -26.83
CA ASP A 94 4.52 -4.57 -27.77
C ASP A 94 4.02 -3.36 -28.57
N ASN A 95 4.58 -2.17 -28.31
CA ASN A 95 4.21 -0.93 -28.96
C ASN A 95 5.20 -0.56 -30.08
N GLU A 96 4.70 0.18 -31.06
CA GLU A 96 5.51 0.76 -32.13
C GLU A 96 5.80 2.24 -31.84
N ALA A 97 7.06 2.64 -32.04
CA ALA A 97 7.49 4.02 -31.77
C ALA A 97 6.98 5.03 -32.79
N MET A 98 6.60 4.59 -34.01
CA MET A 98 6.03 5.39 -35.09
C MET A 98 6.81 6.69 -35.39
N GLY A 99 8.16 6.59 -35.43
CA GLY A 99 9.03 7.72 -35.71
C GLY A 99 9.35 8.64 -34.53
N HIS A 100 8.77 8.42 -33.33
CA HIS A 100 9.14 9.19 -32.14
C HIS A 100 10.51 8.72 -31.59
N GLU A 101 11.47 9.64 -31.56
CA GLU A 101 12.82 9.35 -31.03
C GLU A 101 12.86 9.25 -29.52
N ALA A 102 13.74 8.40 -28.98
CA ALA A 102 13.97 8.26 -27.57
C ALA A 102 14.98 9.29 -27.06
N LEU A 103 14.63 10.04 -26.04
CA LEU A 103 15.54 10.92 -25.32
C LEU A 103 16.12 10.15 -24.12
N SER A 104 17.44 10.20 -23.98
CA SER A 104 18.12 9.58 -22.84
C SER A 104 17.79 10.33 -21.54
N TRP A 105 17.47 9.62 -20.47
CA TRP A 105 17.28 10.19 -19.15
C TRP A 105 18.47 11.05 -18.73
N LEU A 106 18.23 12.26 -18.23
CA LEU A 106 19.21 13.31 -17.93
C LEU A 106 20.03 13.83 -19.12
N GLY A 107 19.74 13.40 -20.36
CA GLY A 107 20.32 14.00 -21.56
C GLY A 107 19.71 15.38 -21.87
N GLU A 108 20.39 16.19 -22.68
CA GLU A 108 20.00 17.59 -22.96
C GLU A 108 18.54 17.70 -23.46
N GLY A 109 18.14 16.87 -24.43
CA GLY A 109 16.77 16.87 -24.93
C GLY A 109 15.73 16.52 -23.88
N TRP A 110 16.02 15.57 -22.99
CA TRP A 110 15.13 15.20 -21.88
C TRP A 110 14.99 16.35 -20.87
N LEU A 111 16.12 17.00 -20.52
CA LEU A 111 16.15 18.16 -19.62
C LEU A 111 15.38 19.36 -20.20
N ASP A 112 15.47 19.60 -21.52
CA ASP A 112 14.67 20.63 -22.20
C ASP A 112 13.17 20.40 -22.08
N ILE A 113 12.72 19.15 -22.33
CA ILE A 113 11.31 18.81 -22.17
C ILE A 113 10.88 18.88 -20.70
N LEU A 114 11.73 18.42 -19.76
CA LEU A 114 11.43 18.59 -18.34
C LEU A 114 11.21 20.07 -17.96
N GLN A 115 12.12 20.97 -18.35
CA GLN A 115 11.99 22.40 -18.06
C GLN A 115 10.69 22.97 -18.62
N LYS A 116 10.36 22.66 -19.86
CA LYS A 116 9.12 23.11 -20.53
C LYS A 116 7.88 22.56 -19.83
N THR A 117 7.93 21.28 -19.42
CA THR A 117 6.84 20.61 -18.69
C THR A 117 6.59 21.27 -17.34
N LEU A 118 7.65 21.54 -16.55
CA LEU A 118 7.54 22.18 -15.25
C LEU A 118 6.96 23.60 -15.36
N ARG A 119 7.35 24.37 -16.39
CA ARG A 119 6.76 25.68 -16.68
C ARG A 119 5.28 25.57 -17.04
N ALA A 120 4.92 24.69 -17.98
CA ALA A 120 3.54 24.47 -18.42
C ALA A 120 2.64 23.96 -17.28
N ALA A 121 3.16 23.10 -16.39
CA ALA A 121 2.46 22.65 -15.19
C ALA A 121 2.19 23.80 -14.22
N LYS A 122 3.18 24.65 -13.96
CA LYS A 122 3.05 25.83 -13.09
C LYS A 122 1.99 26.80 -13.60
N GLU A 123 1.97 27.09 -14.90
CA GLU A 123 0.96 27.94 -15.53
C GLU A 123 -0.47 27.40 -15.36
N ARG A 124 -0.60 26.08 -15.23
CA ARG A 124 -1.87 25.37 -15.03
C ARG A 124 -2.24 25.14 -13.56
N GLY A 125 -1.36 25.49 -12.63
CA GLY A 125 -1.52 25.20 -11.22
C GLY A 125 -1.40 23.70 -10.91
N ILE A 126 -0.66 22.95 -11.72
CA ILE A 126 -0.37 21.53 -11.51
C ILE A 126 0.97 21.40 -10.79
N THR A 127 0.98 20.66 -9.70
CA THR A 127 2.19 20.34 -8.91
C THR A 127 2.97 19.22 -9.59
N CYS A 128 4.30 19.32 -9.61
CA CYS A 128 5.16 18.26 -10.12
C CYS A 128 5.93 17.57 -9.01
N ASP A 129 5.90 16.25 -9.03
CA ASP A 129 6.82 15.36 -8.32
C ASP A 129 7.70 14.63 -9.35
N LEU A 130 8.81 14.04 -8.91
CA LEU A 130 9.73 13.33 -9.77
C LEU A 130 10.17 12.03 -9.12
N ILE A 131 10.29 10.93 -9.89
CA ILE A 131 10.88 9.69 -9.40
C ILE A 131 12.42 9.81 -9.36
N VAL A 132 13.07 9.09 -8.43
CA VAL A 132 14.53 8.89 -8.46
C VAL A 132 14.88 7.89 -9.57
N GLY A 133 15.73 8.31 -10.50
CA GLY A 133 16.15 7.45 -11.60
C GLY A 133 15.05 7.24 -12.63
N SER A 134 14.99 6.02 -13.15
CA SER A 134 14.03 5.55 -14.13
C SER A 134 13.77 4.07 -13.88
N GLY A 135 12.50 3.67 -13.82
CA GLY A 135 12.13 2.33 -13.37
C GLY A 135 12.43 2.10 -11.89
N TRP A 136 12.46 0.84 -11.44
CA TRP A 136 12.72 0.48 -10.04
C TRP A 136 13.34 -0.93 -9.89
N PRO A 137 14.14 -1.20 -8.82
CA PRO A 137 14.85 -0.20 -8.05
C PRO A 137 15.80 0.56 -8.97
N PHE A 138 16.20 1.77 -8.59
CA PHE A 138 17.03 2.59 -9.46
C PHE A 138 18.48 2.12 -9.56
N GLY A 139 19.11 2.49 -10.65
CA GLY A 139 20.46 2.14 -11.02
C GLY A 139 20.82 2.73 -12.38
N GLY A 140 21.76 2.15 -13.08
CA GLY A 140 22.09 2.60 -14.41
C GLY A 140 23.37 1.98 -14.97
N GLU A 141 23.52 2.09 -16.28
CA GLU A 141 24.69 1.61 -17.05
C GLU A 141 26.01 2.30 -16.67
N PHE A 142 25.96 3.46 -16.02
CA PHE A 142 27.11 4.24 -15.57
C PHE A 142 27.65 3.80 -14.22
N LEU A 143 27.07 2.79 -13.56
CA LEU A 143 27.53 2.28 -12.27
C LEU A 143 28.78 1.43 -12.46
N GLU A 144 29.83 1.74 -11.69
CA GLU A 144 31.01 0.89 -11.60
C GLU A 144 30.69 -0.43 -10.88
N LYS A 145 31.48 -1.48 -11.15
CA LYS A 145 31.22 -2.82 -10.61
C LYS A 145 31.06 -2.83 -9.08
N HIS A 146 31.88 -2.10 -8.34
CA HIS A 146 31.84 -2.04 -6.88
C HIS A 146 30.62 -1.29 -6.34
N GLU A 147 29.91 -0.53 -7.19
CA GLU A 147 28.69 0.20 -6.86
C GLU A 147 27.41 -0.59 -7.13
N GLN A 148 27.54 -1.78 -7.73
CA GLN A 148 26.40 -2.60 -8.11
C GLN A 148 25.95 -3.49 -6.95
N ILE A 149 24.65 -3.77 -6.93
CA ILE A 149 23.97 -4.61 -5.94
C ILE A 149 24.62 -5.97 -5.77
N LYS A 150 24.64 -6.50 -4.53
CA LYS A 150 25.29 -7.75 -4.17
C LYS A 150 24.39 -8.69 -3.41
N ILE A 151 24.56 -9.98 -3.65
CA ILE A 151 23.91 -11.04 -2.88
C ILE A 151 24.91 -12.15 -2.57
N MET A 152 24.81 -12.69 -1.35
CA MET A 152 25.46 -13.92 -0.94
C MET A 152 24.45 -15.07 -1.04
N ALA A 153 24.78 -16.11 -1.76
CA ALA A 153 23.96 -17.31 -1.94
C ALA A 153 24.70 -18.56 -1.48
N LEU A 154 23.95 -19.60 -1.13
CA LEU A 154 24.48 -20.87 -0.64
C LEU A 154 24.27 -21.99 -1.65
N GLY A 155 25.33 -22.68 -1.97
CA GLY A 155 25.30 -23.98 -2.63
C GLY A 155 25.70 -25.09 -1.66
N THR A 156 25.22 -26.30 -1.91
CA THR A 156 25.45 -27.47 -1.07
C THR A 156 25.76 -28.69 -1.92
N LYS A 157 26.71 -29.52 -1.46
CA LYS A 157 27.05 -30.80 -2.12
C LYS A 157 27.29 -31.89 -1.11
N ARG A 158 26.50 -32.96 -1.15
CA ARG A 158 26.67 -34.11 -0.24
C ARG A 158 27.94 -34.91 -0.62
N LEU A 159 28.76 -35.20 0.34
CA LEU A 159 29.96 -36.03 0.24
C LEU A 159 29.85 -37.17 1.23
N SER A 160 30.02 -38.38 0.74
CA SER A 160 29.90 -39.60 1.57
C SER A 160 31.16 -40.42 1.46
N GLY A 161 31.46 -41.17 2.51
CA GLY A 161 32.60 -42.10 2.50
C GLY A 161 33.64 -41.71 3.54
N GLY A 162 34.81 -41.64 3.26
CA GLY A 162 36.01 -41.27 4.05
C GLY A 162 37.17 -41.15 3.09
N GLY A 163 38.01 -40.12 3.27
CA GLY A 163 39.15 -39.92 2.42
C GLY A 163 39.16 -38.59 1.66
N GLN A 164 40.07 -38.44 0.71
CA GLN A 164 40.20 -37.22 -0.07
C GLN A 164 39.22 -37.23 -1.27
N VAL A 165 38.43 -36.19 -1.36
CA VAL A 165 37.56 -35.93 -2.50
C VAL A 165 38.03 -34.68 -3.20
N LYS A 166 38.18 -34.75 -4.53
CA LYS A 166 38.57 -33.64 -5.38
C LYS A 166 37.32 -33.03 -6.02
N VAL A 167 37.13 -31.72 -5.87
CA VAL A 167 36.03 -30.99 -6.42
C VAL A 167 36.56 -29.78 -7.19
N LYS A 168 36.10 -29.53 -8.41
CA LYS A 168 36.47 -28.34 -9.16
C LYS A 168 35.68 -27.13 -8.70
N LYS A 169 36.31 -26.00 -8.53
CA LYS A 169 35.72 -24.72 -8.19
C LYS A 169 34.67 -24.28 -9.21
N SER A 170 34.96 -24.46 -10.50
CA SER A 170 34.04 -24.18 -11.60
C SER A 170 32.77 -25.05 -11.55
N ASP A 171 32.90 -26.33 -11.15
CA ASP A 171 31.76 -27.23 -11.05
C ASP A 171 30.82 -26.80 -9.92
N LEU A 172 31.37 -26.39 -8.76
CA LEU A 172 30.54 -25.86 -7.67
C LEU A 172 29.69 -24.66 -8.09
N VAL A 173 30.29 -23.75 -8.87
CA VAL A 173 29.57 -22.58 -9.37
C VAL A 173 28.55 -22.98 -10.42
N ASN A 174 28.87 -23.84 -11.37
CA ASN A 174 27.99 -24.27 -12.47
C ASN A 174 26.81 -25.13 -11.99
N ASP A 175 26.98 -25.83 -10.86
CA ASP A 175 25.91 -26.65 -10.25
C ASP A 175 24.73 -25.80 -9.68
N LEU A 176 24.91 -24.48 -9.54
CA LEU A 176 23.88 -23.60 -8.99
C LEU A 176 22.86 -23.19 -10.05
N SER A 177 21.69 -23.83 -10.06
CA SER A 177 20.66 -23.63 -11.07
C SER A 177 20.09 -22.20 -11.08
N PHE A 178 20.02 -21.55 -9.92
CA PHE A 178 19.51 -20.19 -9.80
C PHE A 178 20.42 -19.14 -10.48
N LEU A 179 21.74 -19.43 -10.68
CA LEU A 179 22.64 -18.52 -11.38
C LEU A 179 22.24 -18.30 -12.84
N LYS A 180 21.55 -19.26 -13.44
CA LYS A 180 21.06 -19.15 -14.83
C LYS A 180 20.07 -18.00 -15.00
N THR A 181 19.49 -17.51 -13.92
CA THR A 181 18.54 -16.38 -13.93
C THR A 181 19.23 -15.01 -13.85
N TYR A 182 20.53 -14.97 -13.56
CA TYR A 182 21.30 -13.74 -13.32
C TYR A 182 22.30 -13.45 -14.44
N ASN A 183 21.79 -13.15 -15.62
CA ASN A 183 22.62 -12.82 -16.77
C ASN A 183 23.48 -11.58 -16.51
N GLY A 184 24.79 -11.71 -16.73
CA GLY A 184 25.77 -10.61 -16.59
C GLY A 184 26.29 -10.37 -15.17
N ALA A 185 25.85 -11.13 -14.17
CA ALA A 185 26.41 -11.05 -12.81
C ALA A 185 27.87 -11.51 -12.77
N SER A 186 28.70 -10.82 -11.99
CA SER A 186 30.00 -11.33 -11.60
C SER A 186 29.86 -12.29 -10.43
N ILE A 187 30.42 -13.49 -10.57
CA ILE A 187 30.27 -14.60 -9.64
C ILE A 187 31.64 -14.91 -9.01
N GLU A 188 31.66 -15.00 -7.68
CA GLU A 188 32.83 -15.29 -6.89
C GLU A 188 32.52 -16.35 -5.83
N LEU A 189 33.31 -17.46 -5.82
CA LEU A 189 33.25 -18.40 -4.69
C LEU A 189 33.93 -17.73 -3.49
N PHE A 190 33.15 -17.44 -2.46
CA PHE A 190 33.57 -16.64 -1.31
C PHE A 190 34.16 -17.48 -0.18
N GLU A 191 33.51 -18.59 0.16
CA GLU A 191 33.92 -19.51 1.23
C GLU A 191 33.33 -20.90 1.01
N ALA A 192 34.05 -21.94 1.47
CA ALA A 192 33.51 -23.30 1.54
C ALA A 192 33.82 -23.92 2.91
N ARG A 193 32.87 -24.72 3.42
CA ARG A 193 33.02 -25.46 4.68
C ARG A 193 32.45 -26.86 4.54
N LEU A 194 33.11 -27.82 5.19
CA LEU A 194 32.62 -29.18 5.31
C LEU A 194 31.89 -29.32 6.66
N SER A 195 30.61 -29.63 6.62
CA SER A 195 29.70 -29.74 7.77
C SER A 195 29.20 -31.18 7.94
N PRO A 196 28.99 -31.66 9.18
CA PRO A 196 28.25 -32.92 9.40
C PRO A 196 26.81 -32.77 8.94
N VAL A 197 26.17 -33.87 8.55
CA VAL A 197 24.73 -33.92 8.19
C VAL A 197 23.81 -33.65 9.36
N ASN A 198 24.19 -34.09 10.57
CA ASN A 198 23.44 -33.88 11.80
C ASN A 198 24.23 -32.95 12.74
N MET A 199 23.57 -31.97 13.32
CA MET A 199 24.18 -30.96 14.18
C MET A 199 23.40 -30.84 15.48
N GLU A 200 23.88 -31.50 16.53
CA GLU A 200 23.29 -31.48 17.88
C GLU A 200 23.73 -30.25 18.67
N VAL A 201 24.96 -29.80 18.47
CA VAL A 201 25.57 -28.59 19.03
C VAL A 201 26.17 -27.83 17.83
N PHE A 202 26.04 -26.51 17.84
CA PHE A 202 26.55 -25.71 16.72
C PHE A 202 28.06 -25.92 16.52
N GLN A 203 28.42 -26.29 15.31
CA GLN A 203 29.80 -26.42 14.85
C GLN A 203 29.94 -25.71 13.51
N PRO A 204 30.91 -24.80 13.35
CA PRO A 204 31.02 -23.96 12.15
C PRO A 204 31.46 -24.73 10.89
N GLY A 205 31.62 -26.03 10.96
CA GLY A 205 32.19 -26.83 9.89
C GLY A 205 33.71 -26.53 9.64
N THR A 206 34.40 -27.45 9.03
CA THR A 206 35.82 -27.27 8.69
C THR A 206 35.96 -26.37 7.46
N LYS A 207 36.68 -25.26 7.59
CA LYS A 207 36.92 -24.36 6.45
C LYS A 207 37.81 -25.07 5.41
N ILE A 208 37.41 -25.02 4.16
CA ILE A 208 38.10 -25.62 3.02
C ILE A 208 38.87 -24.54 2.28
N ASP A 209 40.11 -24.88 1.90
CA ASP A 209 40.90 -23.98 1.05
C ASP A 209 40.40 -24.02 -0.39
N ILE A 210 39.92 -22.85 -0.86
CA ILE A 210 39.36 -22.62 -2.19
C ILE A 210 40.28 -21.79 -3.12
N SER A 211 41.56 -21.67 -2.76
CA SER A 211 42.52 -20.85 -3.51
C SER A 211 42.84 -21.40 -4.90
N GLN A 212 42.73 -22.74 -5.08
CA GLN A 212 42.99 -23.43 -6.33
C GLN A 212 41.68 -23.81 -7.05
N GLU A 213 41.78 -24.09 -8.37
CA GLU A 213 40.62 -24.63 -9.14
C GLU A 213 40.25 -26.04 -8.66
N ASP A 214 41.25 -26.88 -8.40
CA ASP A 214 41.09 -28.22 -7.84
C ASP A 214 41.09 -28.14 -6.30
N ILE A 215 39.89 -28.18 -5.72
CA ILE A 215 39.69 -28.14 -4.28
C ILE A 215 39.78 -29.55 -3.69
N ASN A 216 40.74 -29.78 -2.79
CA ASN A 216 40.87 -31.04 -2.09
C ASN A 216 40.13 -31.02 -0.77
N VAL A 217 39.13 -31.87 -0.60
CA VAL A 217 38.31 -31.98 0.61
C VAL A 217 38.63 -33.29 1.30
N ASN A 218 39.16 -33.22 2.52
CA ASN A 218 39.33 -34.38 3.34
C ASN A 218 38.06 -34.68 4.08
N VAL A 219 37.28 -35.71 3.63
CA VAL A 219 36.00 -36.05 4.16
C VAL A 219 36.16 -37.13 5.25
N PRO A 220 35.77 -36.87 6.51
CA PRO A 220 35.78 -37.88 7.55
C PRO A 220 34.83 -39.04 7.22
N ALA A 221 34.92 -40.16 7.95
CA ALA A 221 33.95 -41.26 7.78
C ALA A 221 32.50 -40.81 8.02
N GLY A 222 31.58 -41.31 7.20
CA GLY A 222 30.17 -40.94 7.26
C GLY A 222 29.77 -39.89 6.24
N ASP A 223 28.55 -39.37 6.39
CA ASP A 223 27.97 -38.38 5.51
C ASP A 223 28.26 -36.95 5.96
N HIS A 224 28.73 -36.16 5.03
CA HIS A 224 29.05 -34.75 5.22
C HIS A 224 28.43 -33.90 4.11
N ILE A 225 28.34 -32.61 4.32
CA ILE A 225 27.87 -31.63 3.33
C ILE A 225 28.96 -30.57 3.14
N LEU A 226 29.41 -30.42 1.90
CA LEU A 226 30.20 -29.27 1.51
C LEU A 226 29.22 -28.08 1.30
N LEU A 227 29.33 -27.09 2.17
CA LEU A 227 28.62 -25.83 2.11
C LEU A 227 29.53 -24.81 1.44
N TYR A 228 29.02 -24.13 0.42
CA TYR A 228 29.84 -23.11 -0.24
C TYR A 228 29.03 -21.85 -0.53
N LEU A 229 29.64 -20.72 -0.20
CA LEU A 229 29.01 -19.41 -0.36
C LEU A 229 29.50 -18.78 -1.66
N VAL A 230 28.58 -18.24 -2.43
CA VAL A 230 28.84 -17.58 -3.70
C VAL A 230 28.37 -16.14 -3.61
N LYS A 231 29.26 -15.19 -3.87
CA LYS A 231 28.93 -13.77 -3.96
C LYS A 231 28.64 -13.41 -5.41
N LEU A 232 27.48 -12.82 -5.65
CA LEU A 232 27.07 -12.29 -6.95
C LEU A 232 27.04 -10.76 -6.87
N THR A 233 27.67 -10.11 -7.86
CA THR A 233 27.65 -8.65 -8.00
C THR A 233 26.99 -8.27 -9.32
N GLY A 234 26.07 -7.29 -9.30
CA GLY A 234 25.30 -6.86 -10.46
C GLY A 234 24.24 -7.90 -10.91
N TYR A 235 23.74 -8.69 -9.98
CA TYR A 235 22.79 -9.78 -10.28
C TYR A 235 21.37 -9.30 -10.63
N ALA A 236 21.06 -8.05 -10.38
CA ALA A 236 19.74 -7.47 -10.71
C ALA A 236 19.90 -6.21 -11.55
N ALA A 237 19.06 -6.10 -12.56
CA ALA A 237 18.92 -4.92 -13.39
C ALA A 237 17.70 -4.09 -12.99
N VAL A 238 17.74 -2.80 -13.30
CA VAL A 238 16.61 -1.88 -13.15
C VAL A 238 15.41 -2.42 -13.92
N THR A 239 14.31 -2.64 -13.22
CA THR A 239 13.05 -3.05 -13.85
C THR A 239 12.50 -1.88 -14.64
N HIS A 240 12.41 -2.06 -15.95
CA HIS A 240 11.91 -1.04 -16.88
C HIS A 240 12.70 0.28 -16.91
N GLY A 241 14.01 0.23 -16.76
CA GLY A 241 14.88 1.39 -16.96
C GLY A 241 14.81 1.94 -18.38
N ALA A 242 14.62 3.25 -18.52
CA ALA A 242 14.65 3.95 -19.81
C ALA A 242 16.08 4.12 -20.33
N PRO A 243 16.29 4.50 -21.60
CA PRO A 243 17.61 4.85 -22.12
C PRO A 243 18.34 5.88 -21.24
N GLY A 244 19.60 5.63 -20.91
CA GLY A 244 20.43 6.45 -20.00
C GLY A 244 20.31 6.07 -18.51
N ALA A 245 19.33 5.23 -18.13
CA ALA A 245 19.15 4.72 -16.76
C ALA A 245 18.79 3.23 -16.71
N SER A 246 18.97 2.49 -17.79
CA SER A 246 18.94 1.03 -17.80
C SER A 246 20.25 0.46 -17.25
N GLY A 247 20.27 -0.78 -16.83
CA GLY A 247 21.51 -1.43 -16.36
C GLY A 247 21.41 -1.99 -14.96
N PRO A 248 22.52 -2.23 -14.25
CA PRO A 248 22.52 -2.83 -12.93
C PRO A 248 21.90 -1.92 -11.87
N VAL A 249 21.25 -2.54 -10.88
CA VAL A 249 20.74 -1.84 -9.69
C VAL A 249 21.92 -1.41 -8.82
N ILE A 250 21.82 -0.25 -8.18
CA ILE A 250 22.82 0.30 -7.27
C ILE A 250 22.92 -0.52 -5.98
N ASP A 251 24.11 -0.58 -5.39
CA ASP A 251 24.32 -1.11 -4.04
C ASP A 251 23.83 -0.10 -2.99
N HIS A 252 22.64 -0.35 -2.44
CA HIS A 252 22.01 0.50 -1.43
C HIS A 252 22.77 0.52 -0.09
N TYR A 253 23.70 -0.40 0.14
CA TYR A 253 24.60 -0.40 1.31
C TYR A 253 25.88 0.41 1.07
N ASN A 254 26.12 0.89 -0.14
CA ASN A 254 27.26 1.72 -0.50
C ASN A 254 26.85 3.21 -0.50
N LYS A 255 27.07 3.90 0.64
CA LYS A 255 26.72 5.31 0.81
C LYS A 255 27.29 6.21 -0.29
N ALA A 256 28.54 6.00 -0.69
CA ALA A 256 29.20 6.82 -1.70
C ALA A 256 28.56 6.65 -3.08
N ALA A 257 28.20 5.41 -3.44
CA ALA A 257 27.50 5.12 -4.68
C ALA A 257 26.08 5.79 -4.70
N VAL A 258 25.33 5.67 -3.60
CA VAL A 258 24.02 6.31 -3.45
C VAL A 258 24.14 7.83 -3.59
N GLN A 259 25.09 8.46 -2.90
CA GLN A 259 25.32 9.89 -2.99
C GLN A 259 25.70 10.34 -4.40
N ARG A 260 26.62 9.62 -5.06
CA ARG A 260 27.04 9.92 -6.44
C ARG A 260 25.89 9.82 -7.44
N PHE A 261 25.03 8.81 -7.27
CA PHE A 261 23.84 8.66 -8.12
C PHE A 261 22.88 9.85 -7.96
N LEU A 262 22.57 10.20 -6.72
CA LEU A 262 21.66 11.28 -6.40
C LEU A 262 22.21 12.64 -6.82
N ASP A 263 23.50 12.89 -6.60
CA ASP A 263 24.15 14.14 -7.03
C ASP A 263 24.19 14.25 -8.56
N ARG A 264 24.48 13.14 -9.31
CA ARG A 264 24.37 13.12 -10.78
C ARG A 264 22.99 13.60 -11.25
N MET A 265 21.91 13.14 -10.60
CA MET A 265 20.56 13.54 -10.92
C MET A 265 20.32 15.04 -10.61
N SER A 266 20.67 15.49 -9.40
CA SER A 266 20.45 16.89 -9.04
C SER A 266 21.31 17.86 -9.85
N ASP A 267 22.57 17.53 -10.12
CA ASP A 267 23.49 18.39 -10.88
C ASP A 267 22.98 18.61 -12.31
N ALA A 268 22.54 17.50 -12.98
CA ALA A 268 21.96 17.61 -14.32
C ALA A 268 20.69 18.44 -14.33
N ILE A 269 19.76 18.21 -13.40
CA ILE A 269 18.49 18.94 -13.33
C ILE A 269 18.71 20.40 -12.97
N THR A 270 19.51 20.69 -11.93
CA THR A 270 19.74 22.07 -11.49
C THR A 270 20.51 22.92 -12.50
N SER A 271 21.37 22.31 -13.31
CA SER A 271 22.04 23.02 -14.44
C SER A 271 21.04 23.63 -15.43
N LYS A 272 19.83 23.04 -15.53
CA LYS A 272 18.79 23.44 -16.50
C LYS A 272 17.69 24.29 -15.89
N ILE A 273 17.22 23.93 -14.69
CA ILE A 273 16.03 24.56 -14.08
C ILE A 273 16.35 25.43 -12.85
N GLY A 274 17.60 25.43 -12.36
CA GLY A 274 17.96 26.06 -11.09
C GLY A 274 17.58 25.18 -9.89
N VAL A 275 17.18 25.77 -8.78
CA VAL A 275 16.87 25.05 -7.54
C VAL A 275 15.68 24.10 -7.73
N MET A 276 15.89 22.81 -7.50
CA MET A 276 14.84 21.80 -7.71
C MET A 276 13.55 22.13 -6.96
N GLY A 277 13.65 22.53 -5.69
CA GLY A 277 12.48 22.81 -4.84
C GLY A 277 11.62 24.01 -5.26
N ASP A 278 12.08 24.85 -6.19
CA ASP A 278 11.28 25.94 -6.76
C ASP A 278 10.29 25.44 -7.82
N HIS A 279 10.48 24.20 -8.30
CA HIS A 279 9.72 23.61 -9.40
C HIS A 279 9.15 22.21 -9.09
N ILE A 280 9.78 21.43 -8.20
CA ILE A 280 9.45 20.06 -7.86
C ILE A 280 9.10 20.00 -6.38
N ARG A 281 7.88 19.52 -6.04
CA ARG A 281 7.40 19.39 -4.67
C ARG A 281 8.15 18.30 -3.88
N SER A 282 8.23 17.11 -4.47
CA SER A 282 8.83 15.94 -3.84
C SER A 282 9.56 15.07 -4.84
N VAL A 283 10.54 14.32 -4.33
CA VAL A 283 11.20 13.26 -5.09
C VAL A 283 10.82 11.92 -4.48
N PHE A 284 10.44 10.99 -5.32
CA PHE A 284 9.84 9.71 -4.97
C PHE A 284 10.80 8.54 -5.19
N ILE A 285 10.85 7.62 -4.22
CA ILE A 285 11.45 6.30 -4.37
C ILE A 285 10.34 5.26 -4.29
N ASP A 286 10.20 4.51 -5.37
CA ASP A 286 9.29 3.38 -5.50
C ASP A 286 9.72 2.19 -4.63
N SER A 287 8.88 1.16 -4.54
CA SER A 287 9.18 -0.05 -3.79
C SER A 287 10.52 -0.65 -4.21
N LEU A 288 11.38 -0.93 -3.21
CA LEU A 288 12.69 -1.50 -3.46
C LEU A 288 12.59 -3.02 -3.59
N GLU A 289 12.46 -3.50 -4.81
CA GLU A 289 12.41 -4.92 -5.13
C GLU A 289 13.81 -5.49 -5.32
N LEU A 290 14.62 -5.47 -4.26
CA LEU A 290 16.06 -5.79 -4.32
C LEU A 290 16.37 -7.29 -4.46
N ARG A 291 15.36 -8.14 -4.65
CA ARG A 291 15.50 -9.58 -4.93
C ARG A 291 16.49 -10.30 -4.03
N GLY A 292 16.45 -10.00 -2.72
CA GLY A 292 17.24 -10.68 -1.72
C GLY A 292 18.65 -10.12 -1.48
N SER A 293 18.94 -8.91 -1.91
CA SER A 293 20.19 -8.21 -1.56
C SER A 293 20.48 -8.36 -0.07
N ASN A 294 21.63 -8.92 0.27
CA ASN A 294 21.97 -9.27 1.65
C ASN A 294 23.46 -9.07 1.98
N TRP A 295 24.21 -8.42 1.10
CA TRP A 295 25.65 -8.32 1.23
C TRP A 295 26.18 -6.93 0.92
N SER A 296 27.21 -6.52 1.69
CA SER A 296 28.10 -5.40 1.38
C SER A 296 29.54 -5.81 1.70
N GLU A 297 30.53 -5.11 1.14
CA GLU A 297 31.95 -5.51 1.27
C GLU A 297 32.47 -5.44 2.72
N ASP A 298 31.93 -4.56 3.53
CA ASP A 298 32.33 -4.35 4.92
C ASP A 298 31.34 -4.95 5.94
N LEU A 299 30.35 -5.72 5.48
CA LEU A 299 29.28 -6.25 6.33
C LEU A 299 29.80 -7.05 7.53
N LEU A 300 30.82 -7.88 7.34
CA LEU A 300 31.38 -8.68 8.43
C LEU A 300 32.01 -7.80 9.52
N ALA A 301 32.72 -6.77 9.11
CA ALA A 301 33.34 -5.81 10.04
C ALA A 301 32.28 -4.99 10.80
N GLU A 302 31.26 -4.49 10.09
CA GLU A 302 30.15 -3.76 10.69
C GLU A 302 29.31 -4.64 11.61
N PHE A 303 29.07 -5.89 11.23
CA PHE A 303 28.39 -6.85 12.11
C PHE A 303 29.17 -7.05 13.41
N LYS A 304 30.48 -7.38 13.31
CA LYS A 304 31.31 -7.60 14.50
C LYS A 304 31.36 -6.37 15.40
N LYS A 305 31.45 -5.19 14.83
CA LYS A 305 31.44 -3.91 15.55
C LYS A 305 30.12 -3.68 16.30
N ARG A 306 28.99 -4.00 15.67
CA ARG A 306 27.64 -3.74 16.21
C ARG A 306 27.16 -4.84 17.14
N ARG A 307 27.48 -6.09 16.86
CA ARG A 307 26.96 -7.26 17.56
C ARG A 307 27.96 -7.89 18.55
N GLY A 308 29.26 -7.56 18.43
CA GLY A 308 30.30 -7.98 19.39
C GLY A 308 30.82 -9.40 19.18
N TYR A 309 30.46 -10.06 18.06
CA TYR A 309 30.97 -11.39 17.71
C TYR A 309 31.13 -11.55 16.21
N ASP A 310 31.84 -12.62 15.78
CA ASP A 310 32.06 -12.91 14.36
C ASP A 310 30.87 -13.72 13.80
N VAL A 311 30.28 -13.25 12.71
CA VAL A 311 29.17 -13.92 12.06
C VAL A 311 29.62 -14.91 10.99
N GLN A 312 30.87 -14.83 10.51
CA GLN A 312 31.36 -15.64 9.39
C GLN A 312 31.13 -17.15 9.59
N PRO A 313 31.33 -17.74 10.80
CA PRO A 313 31.04 -19.15 11.03
C PRO A 313 29.58 -19.56 10.80
N TYR A 314 28.65 -18.64 10.90
CA TYR A 314 27.20 -18.85 10.77
C TYR A 314 26.65 -18.63 9.37
N LEU A 315 27.38 -17.90 8.49
CA LEU A 315 26.87 -17.46 7.20
C LEU A 315 26.20 -18.59 6.38
N PRO A 316 26.79 -19.77 6.20
CA PRO A 316 26.14 -20.83 5.42
C PRO A 316 24.81 -21.27 6.03
N TYR A 317 24.77 -21.37 7.37
CA TYR A 317 23.62 -21.93 8.09
C TYR A 317 22.44 -20.94 8.15
N MET A 318 22.67 -19.63 8.06
CA MET A 318 21.62 -18.63 8.04
C MET A 318 20.76 -18.67 6.77
N LEU A 319 21.31 -19.22 5.68
CA LEU A 319 20.63 -19.34 4.39
C LEU A 319 19.78 -20.62 4.27
N PHE A 320 19.86 -21.55 5.23
CA PHE A 320 19.04 -22.74 5.22
C PHE A 320 17.56 -22.45 5.54
N LYS A 321 16.69 -23.31 5.04
CA LYS A 321 15.31 -23.36 5.45
C LYS A 321 15.19 -24.06 6.80
N LEU A 322 15.00 -23.29 7.87
CA LEU A 322 14.90 -23.83 9.23
C LEU A 322 13.49 -24.24 9.64
N ASN A 323 12.47 -23.63 9.02
CA ASN A 323 11.07 -23.83 9.39
C ASN A 323 10.15 -23.52 8.20
N LYS A 324 8.84 -23.67 8.36
CA LYS A 324 7.85 -23.42 7.30
C LYS A 324 7.83 -21.96 6.84
N GLU A 325 8.06 -21.01 7.74
CA GLU A 325 8.11 -19.59 7.43
C GLU A 325 9.32 -19.25 6.55
N SER A 326 10.48 -19.85 6.81
CA SER A 326 11.67 -19.71 5.95
C SER A 326 11.44 -20.17 4.51
N ALA A 327 10.61 -21.19 4.31
CA ALA A 327 10.27 -21.69 2.99
C ALA A 327 9.42 -20.75 2.15
N TYR A 328 8.57 -19.97 2.82
CA TYR A 328 7.57 -19.13 2.16
C TYR A 328 8.18 -18.01 1.31
N ASN A 329 9.38 -17.57 1.62
CA ASN A 329 10.00 -16.38 1.03
C ASN A 329 11.14 -16.67 0.04
N GLY A 330 11.38 -17.93 -0.32
CA GLY A 330 12.42 -18.34 -1.27
C GLY A 330 13.83 -17.96 -0.80
N ASN A 331 14.54 -18.89 -0.21
CA ASN A 331 15.95 -18.72 0.11
C ASN A 331 16.77 -19.03 -1.14
N HIS A 332 17.84 -18.27 -1.38
CA HIS A 332 18.82 -18.59 -2.40
C HIS A 332 19.74 -19.74 -1.91
N THR A 333 19.13 -20.90 -1.76
CA THR A 333 19.79 -22.12 -1.34
C THR A 333 19.56 -23.21 -2.37
N GLU A 334 20.61 -23.73 -2.94
CA GLU A 334 20.58 -24.94 -3.76
C GLU A 334 20.87 -26.15 -2.88
N GLY A 335 20.13 -27.22 -3.14
CA GLY A 335 20.19 -28.45 -2.36
C GLY A 335 19.00 -28.54 -1.40
N GLY A 336 18.26 -29.61 -1.46
CA GLY A 336 16.99 -29.80 -0.78
C GLY A 336 17.00 -29.57 0.73
N ASP A 337 15.80 -29.53 1.32
CA ASP A 337 15.53 -29.25 2.73
C ASP A 337 16.16 -30.27 3.71
N ASP A 338 16.71 -31.37 3.19
CA ASP A 338 17.18 -32.52 3.96
C ASP A 338 18.70 -32.56 4.21
N MET A 339 19.43 -31.53 3.87
CA MET A 339 20.90 -31.62 3.83
C MET A 339 21.57 -31.53 5.20
N VAL A 340 21.16 -30.59 6.04
CA VAL A 340 21.62 -30.48 7.45
C VAL A 340 20.44 -30.57 8.39
N LYS A 341 20.48 -31.48 9.35
CA LYS A 341 19.48 -31.62 10.40
C LYS A 341 19.98 -30.95 11.66
N PHE A 342 19.24 -29.97 12.13
CA PHE A 342 19.59 -29.21 13.33
C PHE A 342 18.77 -29.68 14.52
N SER A 343 19.40 -29.80 15.68
CA SER A 343 18.67 -29.90 16.93
C SER A 343 17.88 -28.59 17.23
N PRO A 344 16.86 -28.62 18.07
CA PRO A 344 16.12 -27.40 18.46
C PRO A 344 17.03 -26.33 19.07
N ALA A 345 18.10 -26.72 19.78
CA ALA A 345 19.06 -25.79 20.36
C ALA A 345 19.87 -25.06 19.27
N VAL A 346 20.37 -25.79 18.28
CA VAL A 346 21.12 -25.21 17.14
C VAL A 346 20.20 -24.33 16.30
N GLN A 347 18.97 -24.77 16.04
CA GLN A 347 17.98 -23.95 15.32
C GLN A 347 17.73 -22.61 16.03
N ASN A 348 17.48 -22.62 17.33
CA ASN A 348 17.31 -21.41 18.13
C ASN A 348 18.54 -20.50 18.09
N GLU A 349 19.76 -21.06 18.12
CA GLU A 349 21.00 -20.29 17.99
C GLU A 349 21.10 -19.62 16.62
N ILE A 350 20.82 -20.33 15.53
CA ILE A 350 20.84 -19.78 14.17
C ILE A 350 19.76 -18.69 14.02
N GLU A 351 18.56 -18.89 14.52
CA GLU A 351 17.46 -17.90 14.50
C GLU A 351 17.87 -16.60 15.21
N ARG A 352 18.61 -16.69 16.33
CA ARG A 352 19.15 -15.51 17.03
C ARG A 352 20.21 -14.77 16.23
N VAL A 353 21.10 -15.51 15.57
CA VAL A 353 22.09 -14.92 14.65
C VAL A 353 21.43 -14.27 13.46
N ARG A 354 20.36 -14.87 12.91
CA ARG A 354 19.55 -14.26 11.86
C ARG A 354 18.98 -12.91 12.26
N TYR A 355 18.42 -12.80 13.48
CA TYR A 355 17.95 -11.52 14.00
C TYR A 355 19.08 -10.49 14.04
N ASP A 356 20.25 -10.84 14.57
CA ASP A 356 21.40 -9.94 14.68
C ASP A 356 21.89 -9.51 13.30
N PHE A 357 21.88 -10.42 12.33
CA PHE A 357 22.26 -10.14 10.95
C PHE A 357 21.27 -9.21 10.25
N GLU A 358 19.96 -9.52 10.33
CA GLU A 358 18.93 -8.69 9.71
C GLU A 358 18.91 -7.28 10.32
N THR A 359 19.01 -7.14 11.62
CA THR A 359 19.08 -5.83 12.26
C THR A 359 20.34 -5.06 11.90
N THR A 360 21.47 -5.73 11.69
CA THR A 360 22.69 -5.09 11.15
C THR A 360 22.46 -4.54 9.75
N ARG A 361 21.84 -5.32 8.86
CA ARG A 361 21.52 -4.87 7.52
C ARG A 361 20.57 -3.68 7.52
N LEU A 362 19.49 -3.75 8.31
CA LEU A 362 18.51 -2.67 8.44
C LEU A 362 19.14 -1.36 8.95
N GLU A 363 20.05 -1.46 9.92
CA GLU A 363 20.80 -0.29 10.43
C GLU A 363 21.68 0.32 9.34
N LEU A 364 22.43 -0.51 8.60
CA LEU A 364 23.30 -0.06 7.51
C LEU A 364 22.50 0.56 6.37
N PHE A 365 21.37 -0.03 6.01
CA PHE A 365 20.48 0.50 4.99
C PHE A 365 19.88 1.87 5.39
N ASP A 366 19.42 1.97 6.62
CA ASP A 366 18.87 3.22 7.16
C ASP A 366 19.91 4.34 7.18
N GLU A 367 21.15 4.04 7.62
CA GLU A 367 22.25 5.00 7.71
C GLU A 367 22.81 5.40 6.33
N ARG A 368 22.93 4.44 5.42
CA ARG A 368 23.69 4.60 4.17
C ARG A 368 22.82 4.96 2.98
N PHE A 369 21.59 4.52 2.98
CA PHE A 369 20.63 4.78 1.91
C PHE A 369 19.57 5.81 2.32
N LEU A 370 18.71 5.46 3.26
CA LEU A 370 17.55 6.29 3.59
C LEU A 370 17.97 7.68 4.10
N GLN A 371 18.91 7.73 5.04
CA GLN A 371 19.40 9.01 5.58
C GLN A 371 20.10 9.84 4.51
N THR A 372 20.88 9.22 3.64
CA THR A 372 21.54 9.89 2.51
C THR A 372 20.53 10.54 1.57
N PHE A 373 19.47 9.81 1.23
CA PHE A 373 18.38 10.35 0.41
C PHE A 373 17.65 11.52 1.08
N ILE A 374 17.32 11.38 2.37
CA ILE A 374 16.64 12.45 3.13
C ILE A 374 17.50 13.72 3.16
N ASP A 375 18.80 13.57 3.43
CA ASP A 375 19.72 14.72 3.49
C ASP A 375 19.92 15.35 2.10
N TRP A 376 19.96 14.54 1.04
CA TRP A 376 19.98 15.02 -0.34
C TRP A 376 18.69 15.79 -0.69
N CYS A 377 17.50 15.29 -0.29
CA CYS A 377 16.24 16.00 -0.49
C CYS A 377 16.24 17.36 0.19
N LYS A 378 16.70 17.45 1.44
CA LYS A 378 16.84 18.72 2.17
C LYS A 378 17.81 19.70 1.47
N LYS A 379 18.98 19.20 1.00
CA LYS A 379 19.94 19.99 0.23
C LYS A 379 19.30 20.61 -1.02
N ASN A 380 18.45 19.87 -1.71
CA ASN A 380 17.79 20.27 -2.95
C ASN A 380 16.42 20.95 -2.72
N LYS A 381 16.01 21.17 -1.46
CA LYS A 381 14.74 21.80 -1.04
C LYS A 381 13.49 21.08 -1.56
N VAL A 382 13.57 19.78 -1.80
CA VAL A 382 12.45 18.92 -2.18
C VAL A 382 12.03 18.05 -1.00
N LYS A 383 10.76 17.63 -0.97
CA LYS A 383 10.27 16.69 0.06
C LYS A 383 10.68 15.26 -0.28
N SER A 384 11.05 14.49 0.75
CA SER A 384 11.32 13.07 0.64
C SER A 384 10.00 12.29 0.66
N ARG A 385 9.75 11.46 -0.37
CA ARG A 385 8.58 10.57 -0.48
C ARG A 385 9.07 9.18 -0.87
N VAL A 386 8.72 8.16 -0.06
CA VAL A 386 9.23 6.79 -0.25
C VAL A 386 8.17 5.79 0.14
N GLN A 387 8.05 4.72 -0.63
CA GLN A 387 7.40 3.48 -0.21
C GLN A 387 8.35 2.71 0.72
N ALA A 388 8.40 3.14 2.00
CA ALA A 388 9.34 2.60 2.98
C ALA A 388 8.85 1.24 3.53
N TYR A 389 8.69 0.26 2.64
CA TYR A 389 8.34 -1.11 2.99
C TYR A 389 9.17 -2.12 2.20
N GLY A 390 9.22 -3.31 2.74
CA GLY A 390 10.08 -4.36 2.29
C GLY A 390 11.02 -4.79 3.40
N ARG A 391 11.90 -5.71 3.12
CA ARG A 391 12.81 -6.28 4.13
C ARG A 391 13.98 -5.37 4.49
N GLU A 392 14.24 -4.35 3.70
CA GLU A 392 15.33 -3.40 3.87
C GLU A 392 14.99 -2.26 4.83
N TYR A 393 13.72 -2.10 5.18
CA TYR A 393 13.26 -1.00 6.02
C TYR A 393 12.81 -1.45 7.41
N TYR A 394 13.06 -0.63 8.40
CA TYR A 394 12.24 -0.58 9.60
C TYR A 394 10.91 0.10 9.23
N THR A 395 9.96 -0.63 8.72
CA THR A 395 8.79 -0.10 7.99
C THR A 395 8.15 1.12 8.66
N LEU A 396 7.92 1.08 9.98
CA LEU A 396 7.31 2.17 10.70
C LEU A 396 8.29 3.34 10.91
N GLU A 397 9.46 3.07 11.50
CA GLU A 397 10.45 4.11 11.83
C GLU A 397 11.03 4.76 10.58
N SER A 398 11.24 4.00 9.52
CA SER A 398 11.69 4.55 8.25
C SER A 398 10.66 5.50 7.65
N ALA A 399 9.38 5.13 7.64
CA ALA A 399 8.28 5.98 7.20
C ALA A 399 8.13 7.25 8.07
N MET A 400 8.43 7.16 9.38
CA MET A 400 8.41 8.32 10.29
C MET A 400 9.44 9.39 9.94
N LYS A 401 10.58 9.03 9.31
CA LYS A 401 11.63 9.98 8.91
C LYS A 401 11.28 10.80 7.67
N LEU A 402 10.40 10.30 6.83
CA LEU A 402 10.07 10.93 5.54
C LEU A 402 9.17 12.14 5.70
N ASP A 403 9.26 13.12 4.79
CA ASP A 403 8.31 14.22 4.74
C ASP A 403 6.90 13.74 4.36
N ILE A 404 6.82 12.78 3.44
CA ILE A 404 5.58 12.17 2.96
C ILE A 404 5.73 10.64 3.00
N PRO A 405 5.20 9.95 4.03
CA PRO A 405 5.09 8.50 4.03
C PRO A 405 4.17 8.04 2.90
N GLU A 406 4.58 7.00 2.17
CA GLU A 406 3.78 6.44 1.09
C GLU A 406 3.54 4.95 1.26
N CYS A 407 2.38 4.49 0.76
CA CYS A 407 1.96 3.11 0.73
C CYS A 407 1.37 2.74 -0.64
N GLU A 408 0.67 1.61 -0.77
CA GLU A 408 0.21 1.10 -2.05
C GLU A 408 -1.16 0.42 -1.94
N THR A 409 -2.01 0.62 -2.94
CA THR A 409 -3.32 -0.03 -3.05
C THR A 409 -3.52 -0.60 -4.46
N TRP A 410 -4.01 -1.83 -4.53
CA TRP A 410 -4.20 -2.57 -5.77
C TRP A 410 -5.67 -2.72 -6.13
N LEU A 411 -6.01 -2.44 -7.38
CA LEU A 411 -7.29 -2.85 -7.97
C LEU A 411 -7.15 -4.25 -8.55
N ARG A 412 -7.91 -5.20 -7.99
CA ARG A 412 -7.91 -6.61 -8.40
C ARG A 412 -9.32 -7.10 -8.64
N PRO A 413 -9.52 -8.19 -9.42
CA PRO A 413 -10.85 -8.72 -9.77
C PRO A 413 -11.71 -9.16 -8.58
N ASP A 414 -11.09 -9.46 -7.45
CA ASP A 414 -11.75 -9.89 -6.21
C ASP A 414 -12.16 -8.74 -5.29
N VAL A 415 -11.60 -7.53 -5.46
CA VAL A 415 -11.94 -6.36 -4.64
C VAL A 415 -13.44 -6.08 -4.72
N GLY A 416 -14.08 -5.94 -3.57
CA GLY A 416 -15.53 -5.71 -3.44
C GLY A 416 -16.41 -6.95 -3.59
N LYS A 417 -15.86 -8.10 -3.94
CA LYS A 417 -16.63 -9.35 -4.08
C LYS A 417 -16.63 -10.19 -2.82
N GLU A 418 -15.47 -10.34 -2.23
CA GLU A 418 -15.23 -11.25 -1.13
C GLU A 418 -14.14 -10.69 -0.22
N MET A 419 -14.26 -10.93 1.07
CA MET A 419 -13.31 -10.52 2.10
C MET A 419 -13.17 -11.64 3.13
N PRO A 420 -12.54 -12.78 2.80
CA PRO A 420 -12.40 -13.89 3.72
C PRO A 420 -11.60 -13.49 4.97
N GLU A 421 -11.99 -14.03 6.11
CA GLU A 421 -11.37 -13.69 7.40
C GLU A 421 -10.06 -14.42 7.65
N ASN A 422 -9.87 -15.55 6.97
CA ASN A 422 -8.70 -16.41 7.13
C ASN A 422 -7.56 -16.10 6.15
N THR A 423 -7.73 -15.13 5.25
CA THR A 423 -6.70 -14.67 4.33
C THR A 423 -6.75 -13.16 4.17
N PHE A 424 -5.59 -12.53 4.19
CA PHE A 424 -5.46 -11.10 4.00
C PHE A 424 -5.53 -10.67 2.52
N ARG A 425 -5.25 -11.55 1.58
CA ARG A 425 -5.05 -11.17 0.18
C ARG A 425 -6.34 -10.91 -0.58
N LEU A 426 -7.42 -11.63 -0.28
CA LEU A 426 -8.65 -11.58 -1.06
C LEU A 426 -9.59 -10.46 -0.62
N GLY A 427 -10.26 -9.86 -1.59
CA GLY A 427 -11.28 -8.82 -1.36
C GLY A 427 -10.75 -7.44 -1.00
N ARG A 428 -9.44 -7.31 -0.75
CA ARG A 428 -8.81 -6.08 -0.26
C ARG A 428 -7.91 -5.46 -1.31
N GLY A 429 -8.10 -4.17 -1.57
CA GLY A 429 -7.20 -3.37 -2.40
C GLY A 429 -5.95 -2.92 -1.64
N TYR A 430 -6.08 -2.52 -0.37
CA TYR A 430 -4.94 -2.07 0.42
C TYR A 430 -3.96 -3.20 0.77
N ARG A 431 -2.72 -2.80 1.08
CA ARG A 431 -1.62 -3.67 1.54
C ARG A 431 -1.43 -3.52 3.05
N PRO A 432 -0.82 -4.49 3.74
CA PRO A 432 -0.51 -4.35 5.17
C PRO A 432 0.27 -3.07 5.50
N VAL A 433 1.13 -2.63 4.59
CA VAL A 433 1.97 -1.44 4.74
C VAL A 433 1.20 -0.13 4.85
N ASN A 434 -0.05 -0.07 4.37
CA ASN A 434 -0.87 1.15 4.46
C ASN A 434 -1.04 1.61 5.90
N LYS A 435 -1.31 0.69 6.82
CA LYS A 435 -1.49 1.01 8.24
C LYS A 435 -0.18 1.45 8.90
N PHE A 436 0.98 0.92 8.44
CA PHE A 436 2.30 1.39 8.90
C PHE A 436 2.57 2.83 8.48
N ALA A 437 2.35 3.17 7.19
CA ALA A 437 2.53 4.52 6.68
C ALA A 437 1.58 5.52 7.36
N ALA A 438 0.31 5.15 7.57
CA ALA A 438 -0.67 5.96 8.28
C ALA A 438 -0.25 6.19 9.75
N SER A 439 0.15 5.15 10.47
CA SER A 439 0.63 5.26 11.85
C SER A 439 1.88 6.14 11.96
N ALA A 440 2.84 5.98 11.03
CA ALA A 440 4.04 6.80 10.97
C ALA A 440 3.73 8.30 10.85
N ALA A 441 2.79 8.64 9.96
CA ALA A 441 2.34 10.02 9.79
C ALA A 441 1.69 10.57 11.06
N LEU A 442 0.80 9.82 11.68
CA LEU A 442 0.10 10.22 12.91
C LEU A 442 1.05 10.38 14.09
N LEU A 443 1.99 9.47 14.28
CA LEU A 443 3.02 9.54 15.33
C LEU A 443 3.94 10.76 15.18
N THR A 444 4.12 11.26 13.96
CA THR A 444 4.98 12.41 13.64
C THR A 444 4.22 13.68 13.23
N ASN A 445 2.91 13.75 13.53
CA ASN A 445 2.03 14.88 13.25
C ASN A 445 1.95 15.30 11.77
N LYS A 446 2.17 14.36 10.85
CA LYS A 446 2.02 14.60 9.40
C LYS A 446 0.59 14.38 8.98
N ARG A 447 0.12 15.17 8.03
CA ARG A 447 -1.27 15.14 7.55
C ARG A 447 -1.42 14.43 6.21
N ILE A 448 -0.33 14.28 5.46
CA ILE A 448 -0.31 13.62 4.17
C ILE A 448 0.22 12.21 4.37
N VAL A 449 -0.63 11.25 4.08
CA VAL A 449 -0.29 9.86 3.85
C VAL A 449 -0.55 9.59 2.39
N SER A 450 0.51 9.53 1.59
CA SER A 450 0.41 9.30 0.16
C SER A 450 0.23 7.81 -0.14
N CYS A 451 -0.40 7.52 -1.26
CA CYS A 451 -0.61 6.14 -1.71
C CYS A 451 -0.45 6.09 -3.23
N GLU A 452 0.39 5.19 -3.71
CA GLU A 452 0.26 4.67 -5.07
C GLU A 452 -1.06 3.93 -5.14
N GLU A 453 -2.05 4.54 -5.79
CA GLU A 453 -3.43 4.09 -5.68
C GLU A 453 -3.95 3.57 -7.01
N ILE A 454 -4.74 2.50 -6.93
CA ILE A 454 -5.35 1.85 -8.10
C ILE A 454 -4.30 1.17 -8.99
N THR A 455 -3.24 0.62 -8.40
CA THR A 455 -2.29 -0.23 -9.14
C THR A 455 -3.04 -1.40 -9.76
N ASN A 456 -2.94 -1.55 -11.08
CA ASN A 456 -3.75 -2.51 -11.83
C ASN A 456 -2.91 -3.17 -12.94
N THR A 457 -2.88 -4.51 -12.92
CA THR A 457 -2.23 -5.33 -13.95
C THR A 457 -3.15 -6.44 -14.47
N SER A 458 -4.35 -6.57 -13.93
CA SER A 458 -5.25 -7.70 -14.21
C SER A 458 -6.62 -7.32 -14.77
N MET A 459 -7.02 -6.06 -14.65
CA MET A 459 -8.32 -5.56 -15.11
C MET A 459 -8.19 -4.38 -16.10
N VAL A 460 -7.02 -4.17 -16.68
CA VAL A 460 -6.80 -3.10 -17.67
C VAL A 460 -7.85 -3.19 -18.76
N PHE A 461 -8.53 -2.08 -19.06
CA PHE A 461 -9.72 -1.90 -19.93
C PHE A 461 -11.06 -2.41 -19.35
N ASN A 462 -11.07 -3.17 -18.25
CA ASN A 462 -12.30 -3.69 -17.62
C ASN A 462 -12.57 -3.11 -16.23
N ASP A 463 -11.69 -2.28 -15.72
CA ASP A 463 -11.91 -1.53 -14.48
C ASP A 463 -13.07 -0.55 -14.65
N THR A 464 -13.94 -0.48 -13.63
CA THR A 464 -15.07 0.45 -13.57
C THR A 464 -14.81 1.53 -12.53
N LEU A 465 -15.49 2.68 -12.64
CA LEU A 465 -15.44 3.71 -11.60
C LEU A 465 -15.91 3.20 -10.24
N GLU A 466 -16.81 2.22 -10.21
CA GLU A 466 -17.24 1.53 -8.98
C GLU A 466 -16.12 0.74 -8.32
N HIS A 467 -15.35 -0.06 -9.08
CA HIS A 467 -14.17 -0.75 -8.57
C HIS A 467 -13.10 0.23 -8.07
N ILE A 468 -12.87 1.31 -8.82
CA ILE A 468 -11.97 2.39 -8.46
C ILE A 468 -12.41 3.05 -7.15
N LYS A 469 -13.73 3.30 -6.98
CA LYS A 469 -14.30 3.88 -5.76
C LYS A 469 -14.06 2.97 -4.55
N ILE A 470 -14.43 1.69 -4.63
CA ILE A 470 -14.26 0.75 -3.51
C ILE A 470 -12.78 0.67 -3.11
N THR A 471 -11.89 0.55 -4.09
CA THR A 471 -10.44 0.50 -3.83
C THR A 471 -9.96 1.78 -3.14
N GLY A 472 -10.40 2.96 -3.63
CA GLY A 472 -10.05 4.25 -3.04
C GLY A 472 -10.66 4.47 -1.65
N ASP A 473 -11.86 3.96 -1.38
CA ASP A 473 -12.48 4.01 -0.06
C ASP A 473 -11.76 3.10 0.94
N GLN A 474 -11.34 1.91 0.49
CA GLN A 474 -10.48 1.02 1.29
C GLN A 474 -9.13 1.68 1.62
N SER A 475 -8.54 2.43 0.68
CA SER A 475 -7.35 3.24 0.97
C SER A 475 -7.62 4.22 2.10
N ASN A 476 -8.71 4.98 2.03
CA ASN A 476 -9.10 5.95 3.06
C ASN A 476 -9.33 5.29 4.42
N LEU A 477 -9.98 4.12 4.47
CA LEU A 477 -10.17 3.34 5.70
C LEU A 477 -8.84 2.85 6.30
N SER A 478 -7.81 2.63 5.50
CA SER A 478 -6.47 2.28 5.97
C SER A 478 -5.64 3.47 6.46
N GLY A 479 -6.16 4.71 6.32
CA GLY A 479 -5.55 5.96 6.78
C GLY A 479 -4.88 6.80 5.70
N VAL A 480 -5.07 6.45 4.41
CA VAL A 480 -4.58 7.25 3.28
C VAL A 480 -5.34 8.57 3.19
N THR A 481 -4.61 9.65 2.96
CA THR A 481 -5.17 11.02 2.85
C THR A 481 -4.82 11.70 1.52
N HIS A 482 -3.99 11.07 0.67
CA HIS A 482 -3.58 11.63 -0.62
C HIS A 482 -3.31 10.50 -1.63
N SER A 483 -3.83 10.66 -2.84
CA SER A 483 -3.77 9.66 -3.91
C SER A 483 -2.78 10.06 -4.99
N ILE A 484 -1.89 9.13 -5.37
CA ILE A 484 -1.11 9.17 -6.60
C ILE A 484 -1.63 8.04 -7.49
N LEU A 485 -2.47 8.36 -8.46
CA LEU A 485 -3.11 7.35 -9.29
C LEU A 485 -2.08 6.61 -10.15
N HIS A 486 -2.18 5.28 -10.21
CA HIS A 486 -1.30 4.42 -10.99
C HIS A 486 -2.02 3.94 -12.26
N GLY A 487 -1.81 4.51 -13.47
CA GLY A 487 -1.29 5.83 -13.72
C GLY A 487 -1.61 6.24 -15.15
N PHE A 488 -1.17 7.39 -15.58
CA PHE A 488 -1.37 7.93 -16.93
C PHE A 488 -0.16 7.61 -17.81
N ASN A 489 -0.40 6.91 -18.94
CA ASN A 489 0.65 6.59 -19.90
C ASN A 489 0.74 7.73 -20.92
N TYR A 490 1.89 8.41 -20.98
CA TYR A 490 2.18 9.32 -22.07
C TYR A 490 2.05 8.58 -23.41
N SER A 491 1.20 9.10 -24.29
CA SER A 491 0.95 8.53 -25.61
C SER A 491 0.48 9.61 -26.58
N PRO A 492 1.26 9.94 -27.64
CA PRO A 492 0.84 10.92 -28.64
C PRO A 492 -0.54 10.61 -29.22
N LYS A 493 -1.30 11.67 -29.50
CA LYS A 493 -2.68 11.55 -29.95
C LYS A 493 -2.82 10.74 -31.25
N GLU A 494 -1.83 10.82 -32.14
CA GLU A 494 -1.79 10.12 -33.40
C GLU A 494 -1.50 8.61 -33.31
N ILE A 495 -1.02 8.13 -32.17
CA ILE A 495 -0.76 6.69 -31.98
C ILE A 495 -2.10 5.94 -31.97
N PRO A 496 -2.27 4.88 -32.81
CA PRO A 496 -3.51 4.11 -32.84
C PRO A 496 -3.92 3.52 -31.50
N PHE A 497 -5.23 3.25 -31.32
CA PHE A 497 -5.76 2.60 -30.12
C PHE A 497 -5.00 1.29 -29.80
N PRO A 498 -4.64 1.03 -28.54
CA PRO A 498 -4.93 1.81 -27.33
C PRO A 498 -3.90 2.90 -27.01
N GLY A 499 -2.97 3.20 -27.87
CA GLY A 499 -1.81 4.04 -27.59
C GLY A 499 -0.67 3.26 -26.94
N TRP A 500 0.28 3.97 -26.35
CA TRP A 500 1.36 3.34 -25.58
C TRP A 500 0.90 3.01 -24.16
N VAL A 501 0.78 1.75 -23.84
CA VAL A 501 0.31 1.28 -22.54
C VAL A 501 1.38 0.44 -21.90
N ARG A 502 1.97 0.95 -20.82
CA ARG A 502 2.97 0.24 -20.04
C ARG A 502 2.38 -0.44 -18.82
N TYR A 503 1.61 0.29 -18.00
CA TYR A 503 1.04 -0.17 -16.75
C TYR A 503 -0.25 0.54 -16.39
N GLY A 504 -0.92 0.00 -15.37
CA GLY A 504 -1.93 0.66 -14.58
C GLY A 504 -3.33 0.60 -15.14
N SER A 505 -4.26 1.10 -14.35
CA SER A 505 -5.60 1.41 -14.84
C SER A 505 -5.50 2.38 -16.02
N TYR A 506 -6.33 2.14 -17.03
CA TYR A 506 -6.26 2.92 -18.27
C TYR A 506 -6.86 4.32 -18.10
N PHE A 507 -6.20 5.15 -17.25
CA PHE A 507 -6.52 6.58 -17.13
C PHE A 507 -6.09 7.29 -18.42
N ASN A 508 -7.01 7.38 -19.37
CA ASN A 508 -6.75 7.94 -20.69
C ASN A 508 -8.06 8.44 -21.30
N GLU A 509 -7.99 9.51 -22.11
CA GLU A 509 -9.16 10.10 -22.77
C GLU A 509 -9.88 9.14 -23.74
N ARG A 510 -9.24 8.05 -24.12
CA ARG A 510 -9.81 7.00 -24.96
C ARG A 510 -10.65 5.99 -24.19
N ASN A 511 -10.62 6.06 -22.85
CA ASN A 511 -11.45 5.19 -22.01
C ASN A 511 -12.90 5.70 -21.99
N THR A 512 -13.83 4.79 -22.08
CA THR A 512 -15.27 5.10 -22.10
C THR A 512 -15.76 5.85 -20.87
N TRP A 513 -15.19 5.58 -19.70
CA TRP A 513 -15.54 6.27 -18.46
C TRP A 513 -14.74 7.56 -18.20
N TRP A 514 -13.81 7.94 -19.07
CA TRP A 514 -13.04 9.18 -18.90
C TRP A 514 -13.90 10.45 -18.74
N PRO A 515 -15.00 10.65 -19.48
CA PRO A 515 -15.86 11.81 -19.28
C PRO A 515 -16.48 11.91 -17.88
N TYR A 516 -16.53 10.80 -17.14
CA TYR A 516 -17.12 10.71 -15.81
C TYR A 516 -16.08 10.69 -14.68
N LEU A 517 -14.79 10.58 -15.02
CA LEU A 517 -13.68 10.46 -14.06
C LEU A 517 -13.66 11.60 -13.04
N LYS A 518 -13.95 12.82 -13.50
CA LYS A 518 -13.97 14.01 -12.64
C LYS A 518 -14.92 13.86 -11.44
N THR A 519 -16.00 13.13 -11.56
CA THR A 519 -16.93 12.87 -10.45
C THR A 519 -16.25 12.13 -9.32
N TRP A 520 -15.47 11.10 -9.64
CA TRP A 520 -14.69 10.36 -8.65
C TRP A 520 -13.52 11.19 -8.10
N ILE A 521 -12.84 11.96 -8.96
CA ILE A 521 -11.74 12.85 -8.53
C ILE A 521 -12.24 13.89 -7.51
N ASP A 522 -13.39 14.52 -7.76
CA ASP A 522 -13.99 15.51 -6.84
C ASP A 522 -14.47 14.85 -5.54
N TYR A 523 -15.09 13.66 -5.62
CA TYR A 523 -15.45 12.83 -4.47
C TYR A 523 -14.24 12.55 -3.58
N LYS A 524 -13.15 12.04 -4.17
CA LYS A 524 -11.91 11.70 -3.45
C LYS A 524 -11.24 12.94 -2.85
N ALA A 525 -11.21 14.04 -3.58
CA ALA A 525 -10.63 15.31 -3.14
C ALA A 525 -11.34 15.84 -1.88
N ARG A 526 -12.68 15.79 -1.81
CA ARG A 526 -13.46 16.25 -0.67
C ARG A 526 -13.18 15.43 0.59
N ILE A 527 -13.10 14.09 0.47
CA ILE A 527 -12.73 13.21 1.58
C ILE A 527 -11.30 13.50 2.04
N SER A 528 -10.35 13.55 1.11
CA SER A 528 -8.95 13.86 1.39
C SER A 528 -8.78 15.20 2.09
N GLN A 529 -9.52 16.24 1.67
CA GLN A 529 -9.48 17.56 2.30
C GLN A 529 -9.90 17.50 3.77
N VAL A 530 -10.97 16.80 4.08
CA VAL A 530 -11.45 16.63 5.47
C VAL A 530 -10.40 15.89 6.30
N PHE A 531 -9.81 14.82 5.75
CA PHE A 531 -8.80 14.03 6.45
C PHE A 531 -7.51 14.81 6.71
N GLN A 532 -7.03 15.57 5.73
CA GLN A 532 -5.84 16.40 5.88
C GLN A 532 -6.04 17.57 6.85
N ALA A 533 -7.25 18.12 6.93
CA ALA A 533 -7.59 19.20 7.85
C ALA A 533 -7.84 18.71 9.29
N SER A 534 -8.03 17.41 9.50
CA SER A 534 -8.44 16.82 10.77
C SER A 534 -7.38 15.84 11.31
N VAL A 535 -7.58 15.32 12.52
CA VAL A 535 -6.70 14.34 13.17
C VAL A 535 -7.44 13.02 13.34
N ALA A 536 -6.95 11.94 12.72
CA ALA A 536 -7.47 10.61 12.97
C ALA A 536 -7.35 10.24 14.44
N GLN A 537 -8.38 9.62 15.00
CA GLN A 537 -8.43 9.21 16.40
C GLN A 537 -8.08 7.73 16.52
N SER A 538 -7.35 7.36 17.58
CA SER A 538 -7.14 5.97 17.98
C SER A 538 -6.73 5.90 19.46
N ASP A 539 -7.23 4.88 20.17
CA ASP A 539 -6.96 4.63 21.58
C ASP A 539 -6.12 3.37 21.81
N ILE A 540 -5.85 2.63 20.73
CA ILE A 540 -5.17 1.34 20.77
C ILE A 540 -3.84 1.44 20.04
N ALA A 541 -2.76 1.07 20.71
CA ALA A 541 -1.46 0.82 20.09
C ALA A 541 -1.30 -0.69 19.85
N ILE A 542 -0.79 -1.06 18.67
CA ILE A 542 -0.48 -2.46 18.33
C ILE A 542 1.02 -2.60 18.10
N MET A 543 1.63 -3.61 18.73
CA MET A 543 2.99 -4.04 18.46
C MET A 543 2.98 -5.44 17.85
N PHE A 544 3.75 -5.63 16.80
CA PHE A 544 3.93 -6.91 16.12
C PHE A 544 5.24 -7.60 16.47
N ALA A 545 5.26 -8.91 16.29
CA ALA A 545 6.41 -9.79 16.50
C ALA A 545 7.49 -9.64 15.39
N SER A 546 7.90 -8.42 15.06
CA SER A 546 8.88 -8.16 13.98
C SER A 546 10.22 -8.84 14.23
N ALA A 547 10.71 -8.81 15.48
CA ALA A 547 11.95 -9.46 15.87
C ALA A 547 11.87 -10.99 15.70
N ASP A 548 10.77 -11.60 16.14
CA ASP A 548 10.52 -13.03 15.97
C ASP A 548 10.41 -13.42 14.50
N LEU A 549 9.81 -12.55 13.69
CA LEU A 549 9.69 -12.76 12.25
C LEU A 549 11.07 -12.74 11.58
N TRP A 550 11.91 -11.75 11.88
CA TRP A 550 13.27 -11.67 11.32
C TRP A 550 14.13 -12.87 11.72
N SER A 551 13.98 -13.36 12.94
CA SER A 551 14.66 -14.57 13.40
C SER A 551 14.25 -15.82 12.61
N ARG A 552 12.93 -16.03 12.44
CA ARG A 552 12.38 -17.26 11.85
C ARG A 552 12.47 -17.30 10.34
N VAL A 553 12.18 -16.18 9.69
CA VAL A 553 12.14 -16.14 8.21
C VAL A 553 13.54 -16.10 7.61
N GLY A 554 14.49 -15.43 8.24
CA GLY A 554 15.86 -15.30 7.79
C GLY A 554 16.02 -14.45 6.53
N LEU A 555 17.12 -14.69 5.79
CA LEU A 555 17.44 -13.96 4.56
C LEU A 555 16.43 -14.29 3.46
N GLN A 556 15.71 -13.29 2.97
CA GLN A 556 14.57 -13.47 2.09
C GLN A 556 14.77 -12.85 0.72
N TYR A 557 14.13 -13.49 -0.27
CA TYR A 557 14.02 -12.95 -1.62
C TYR A 557 12.88 -11.92 -1.73
N GLN A 558 11.76 -12.14 -1.05
CA GLN A 558 10.58 -11.30 -1.16
C GLN A 558 10.53 -10.19 -0.11
N GLN A 559 9.79 -9.16 -0.42
CA GLN A 559 9.56 -8.00 0.43
C GLN A 559 8.81 -8.37 1.72
N LEU A 560 9.18 -7.76 2.84
CA LEU A 560 8.50 -7.79 4.12
C LEU A 560 7.86 -6.44 4.42
N PRO A 561 6.83 -6.44 5.25
CA PRO A 561 5.94 -7.53 5.64
C PRO A 561 4.77 -7.65 4.67
N GLN A 562 4.82 -8.54 3.69
CA GLN A 562 3.65 -8.74 2.83
C GLN A 562 2.56 -9.52 3.54
N ILE A 563 2.94 -10.53 4.30
CA ILE A 563 2.04 -11.33 5.14
C ILE A 563 2.81 -11.78 6.37
N VAL A 564 2.27 -11.47 7.53
CA VAL A 564 2.77 -11.95 8.82
C VAL A 564 2.02 -13.24 9.17
N GLN A 565 2.73 -14.25 9.66
CA GLN A 565 2.11 -15.48 10.17
C GLN A 565 2.01 -15.42 11.70
N PRO A 566 0.87 -15.84 12.28
CA PRO A 566 -0.36 -16.28 11.59
C PRO A 566 -1.12 -15.13 10.89
N GLU A 567 -1.87 -15.45 9.84
CA GLU A 567 -2.48 -14.46 8.95
C GLU A 567 -3.42 -13.48 9.65
N TYR A 568 -4.10 -13.88 10.71
CA TYR A 568 -5.01 -13.00 11.44
C TYR A 568 -4.31 -11.72 11.97
N ALA A 569 -3.01 -11.79 12.21
CA ALA A 569 -2.25 -10.62 12.65
C ALA A 569 -2.32 -9.48 11.63
N ASN A 570 -2.48 -9.78 10.34
CA ASN A 570 -2.64 -8.76 9.29
C ASN A 570 -4.02 -8.11 9.30
N ASN A 571 -5.04 -8.81 9.83
CA ASN A 571 -6.44 -8.38 9.80
C ASN A 571 -6.92 -7.82 11.15
N ILE A 572 -6.14 -7.90 12.20
CA ILE A 572 -6.56 -7.49 13.55
C ILE A 572 -6.98 -6.01 13.59
N TRP A 573 -6.28 -5.14 12.88
CA TRP A 573 -6.63 -3.72 12.80
C TRP A 573 -7.97 -3.48 12.11
N GLU A 574 -8.32 -4.30 11.09
CA GLU A 574 -9.62 -4.23 10.43
C GLU A 574 -10.75 -4.59 11.41
N ALA A 575 -10.60 -5.70 12.14
CA ALA A 575 -11.58 -6.13 13.13
C ALA A 575 -11.81 -5.06 14.21
N ILE A 576 -10.76 -4.34 14.62
CA ILE A 576 -10.83 -3.20 15.52
C ILE A 576 -11.69 -2.08 14.91
N HIS A 577 -11.44 -1.71 13.65
CA HIS A 577 -12.16 -0.64 12.96
C HIS A 577 -13.61 -1.04 12.63
N GLN A 578 -13.85 -2.29 12.24
CA GLN A 578 -15.19 -2.83 11.97
C GLN A 578 -16.08 -2.88 13.22
N ASN A 579 -15.47 -2.99 14.40
CA ASN A 579 -16.16 -2.92 15.71
C ASN A 579 -16.16 -1.50 16.31
N GLY A 580 -15.79 -0.48 15.53
CA GLY A 580 -15.92 0.93 15.87
C GLY A 580 -14.87 1.52 16.77
N SER A 581 -13.80 0.77 17.10
CA SER A 581 -12.55 1.30 17.69
C SER A 581 -11.59 1.75 16.58
N ALA A 582 -10.40 2.20 16.96
CA ALA A 582 -9.31 2.48 16.03
C ALA A 582 -7.94 2.25 16.69
N CYS A 583 -6.94 1.96 15.86
CA CYS A 583 -5.61 1.66 16.35
C CYS A 583 -4.51 2.29 15.48
N ASP A 584 -3.33 2.42 16.06
CA ASP A 584 -2.08 2.71 15.37
C ASP A 584 -1.05 1.63 15.68
N TYR A 585 -0.05 1.50 14.80
CA TYR A 585 1.09 0.62 15.05
C TYR A 585 2.20 1.38 15.77
N ILE A 586 2.84 0.72 16.73
CA ILE A 586 4.06 1.18 17.39
C ILE A 586 5.08 0.05 17.46
N THR A 587 6.32 0.38 17.84
CA THR A 587 7.40 -0.58 18.07
C THR A 587 7.98 -0.42 19.46
N GLU A 588 8.85 -1.35 19.88
CA GLU A 588 9.57 -1.22 21.17
C GLU A 588 10.42 0.05 21.24
N ARG A 589 10.96 0.53 20.11
CA ARG A 589 11.71 1.80 20.04
C ARG A 589 10.83 3.02 20.31
N ILE A 590 9.58 3.00 19.83
CA ILE A 590 8.59 4.04 20.14
C ILE A 590 8.16 3.95 21.60
N LEU A 591 7.89 2.75 22.09
CA LEU A 591 7.56 2.51 23.50
C LEU A 591 8.66 3.04 24.44
N ALA A 592 9.93 2.83 24.09
CA ALA A 592 11.08 3.32 24.86
C ALA A 592 11.19 4.86 24.93
N GLN A 593 10.61 5.56 23.98
CA GLN A 593 10.57 7.03 23.93
C GLN A 593 9.25 7.61 24.46
N SER A 594 8.32 6.76 24.87
CA SER A 594 7.00 7.16 25.34
C SER A 594 7.01 7.58 26.80
N LYS A 595 6.01 8.41 27.17
CA LYS A 595 5.72 8.79 28.56
C LYS A 595 4.42 8.10 28.99
N PHE A 596 4.30 7.82 30.28
CA PHE A 596 3.14 7.10 30.82
C PHE A 596 2.49 7.93 31.93
N SER A 597 1.23 8.29 31.78
CA SER A 597 0.45 9.02 32.77
C SER A 597 -1.06 8.84 32.53
N ASN A 598 -1.85 8.91 33.58
CA ASN A 598 -3.33 8.88 33.52
C ASN A 598 -3.90 7.70 32.69
N GLY A 599 -3.31 6.53 32.83
CA GLY A 599 -3.72 5.35 32.08
C GLY A 599 -3.34 5.34 30.60
N GLN A 600 -2.50 6.27 30.16
CA GLN A 600 -2.15 6.42 28.77
C GLN A 600 -0.64 6.36 28.51
N LEU A 601 -0.30 5.80 27.35
CA LEU A 601 1.00 5.87 26.69
C LEU A 601 0.98 7.07 25.76
N HIS A 602 1.93 7.99 25.93
CA HIS A 602 2.04 9.21 25.12
C HIS A 602 3.31 9.16 24.28
N PHE A 603 3.17 9.33 22.97
CA PHE A 603 4.28 9.51 22.04
C PHE A 603 3.93 10.59 21.02
N GLY A 604 4.76 11.64 20.92
CA GLY A 604 4.47 12.79 20.07
C GLY A 604 3.06 13.33 20.35
N PRO A 605 2.21 13.52 19.34
CA PRO A 605 0.84 14.01 19.53
C PRO A 605 -0.17 12.89 19.90
N ARG A 606 0.27 11.66 20.06
CA ARG A 606 -0.60 10.49 20.23
C ARG A 606 -0.67 10.01 21.68
N SER A 607 -1.83 9.44 22.04
CA SER A 607 -2.08 8.87 23.35
C SER A 607 -2.92 7.60 23.19
N TYR A 608 -2.50 6.52 23.89
CA TYR A 608 -3.15 5.22 23.81
C TYR A 608 -3.42 4.67 25.21
N SER A 609 -4.64 4.23 25.45
CA SER A 609 -5.04 3.60 26.72
C SER A 609 -4.77 2.09 26.75
N THR A 610 -4.64 1.49 25.59
CA THR A 610 -4.46 0.04 25.41
C THR A 610 -3.29 -0.25 24.48
N LEU A 611 -2.40 -1.15 24.91
CA LEU A 611 -1.32 -1.72 24.13
C LEU A 611 -1.62 -3.19 23.86
N MET A 612 -1.78 -3.56 22.59
CA MET A 612 -1.89 -4.95 22.14
C MET A 612 -0.54 -5.42 21.59
N MET A 613 -0.02 -6.51 22.13
CA MET A 613 1.20 -7.17 21.67
C MET A 613 0.80 -8.48 21.01
N VAL A 614 0.94 -8.53 19.67
CA VAL A 614 0.37 -9.61 18.84
C VAL A 614 1.46 -10.61 18.46
N GLU A 615 1.29 -11.87 18.88
CA GLU A 615 2.20 -13.01 18.62
C GLU A 615 3.66 -12.80 19.05
N MET A 616 3.90 -11.87 19.98
CA MET A 616 5.25 -11.52 20.41
C MET A 616 5.75 -12.53 21.44
N GLU A 617 6.72 -13.33 21.06
CA GLU A 617 7.43 -14.28 21.92
C GLU A 617 8.70 -13.67 22.51
N SER A 618 9.31 -12.73 21.77
CA SER A 618 10.57 -12.07 22.14
C SER A 618 10.38 -10.57 22.35
N ILE A 619 10.95 -10.04 23.44
CA ILE A 619 11.07 -8.60 23.73
C ILE A 619 12.45 -8.27 24.30
N ALA A 620 12.84 -7.01 24.22
CA ALA A 620 14.00 -6.53 24.97
C ALA A 620 13.73 -6.62 26.50
N PRO A 621 14.74 -6.94 27.34
CA PRO A 621 14.53 -6.95 28.79
C PRO A 621 14.05 -5.62 29.37
N GLU A 622 14.45 -4.50 28.75
CA GLU A 622 14.06 -3.14 29.11
C GLU A 622 12.57 -2.88 28.84
N THR A 623 12.00 -3.55 27.85
CA THR A 623 10.57 -3.43 27.51
C THR A 623 9.68 -3.87 28.67
N ALA A 624 10.03 -4.92 29.38
CA ALA A 624 9.27 -5.34 30.57
C ALA A 624 9.16 -4.25 31.65
N ALA A 625 10.24 -3.47 31.84
CA ALA A 625 10.23 -2.32 32.76
C ALA A 625 9.32 -1.17 32.28
N LEU A 626 9.27 -0.92 30.98
CA LEU A 626 8.38 0.09 30.36
C LEU A 626 6.91 -0.35 30.47
N LEU A 627 6.63 -1.62 30.23
CA LEU A 627 5.28 -2.19 30.40
C LEU A 627 4.81 -2.07 31.85
N LYS A 628 5.73 -2.27 32.84
CA LYS A 628 5.44 -2.02 34.26
C LYS A 628 5.03 -0.57 34.52
N GLN A 629 5.77 0.38 33.97
CA GLN A 629 5.45 1.81 34.13
C GLN A 629 4.08 2.15 33.53
N PHE A 630 3.78 1.63 32.34
CA PHE A 630 2.49 1.82 31.70
C PHE A 630 1.33 1.25 32.51
N ALA A 631 1.47 0.02 33.04
CA ALA A 631 0.47 -0.60 33.90
C ALA A 631 0.30 0.13 35.24
N ALA A 632 1.40 0.58 35.86
CA ALA A 632 1.37 1.38 37.07
C ALA A 632 0.66 2.73 36.88
N ALA A 633 0.73 3.31 35.68
CA ALA A 633 -0.03 4.49 35.31
C ALA A 633 -1.53 4.21 35.04
N GLY A 634 -1.96 2.93 35.04
CA GLY A 634 -3.34 2.49 34.79
C GLY A 634 -3.61 2.01 33.36
N GLY A 635 -2.59 1.96 32.49
CA GLY A 635 -2.70 1.49 31.11
C GLY A 635 -2.91 -0.02 31.01
N LYS A 636 -3.51 -0.48 29.92
CA LYS A 636 -3.86 -1.88 29.68
C LYS A 636 -2.93 -2.50 28.66
N VAL A 637 -2.34 -3.67 28.99
CA VAL A 637 -1.48 -4.48 28.11
C VAL A 637 -2.18 -5.80 27.80
N ILE A 638 -2.40 -6.09 26.53
CA ILE A 638 -3.04 -7.32 26.08
C ILE A 638 -2.04 -8.12 25.23
N PHE A 639 -1.64 -9.28 25.71
CA PHE A 639 -0.87 -10.25 24.93
C PHE A 639 -1.84 -11.10 24.12
N VAL A 640 -1.77 -11.02 22.80
CA VAL A 640 -2.63 -11.77 21.89
C VAL A 640 -1.85 -12.93 21.29
N GLY A 641 -2.36 -14.15 21.50
CA GLY A 641 -1.74 -15.39 21.04
C GLY A 641 -0.60 -15.87 21.91
N LYS A 642 0.47 -15.09 22.07
CA LYS A 642 1.66 -15.44 22.85
C LYS A 642 1.98 -14.41 23.92
N ASP A 643 2.49 -14.90 25.04
CA ASP A 643 3.13 -14.07 26.06
C ASP A 643 4.64 -14.01 25.77
N PRO A 644 5.31 -12.87 25.95
CA PRO A 644 6.77 -12.80 25.84
C PRO A 644 7.46 -13.64 26.90
N VAL A 645 8.43 -14.48 26.46
CA VAL A 645 9.14 -15.41 27.33
C VAL A 645 10.66 -15.37 27.15
N LYS A 646 11.15 -14.70 26.12
CA LYS A 646 12.58 -14.65 25.78
C LYS A 646 12.96 -13.28 25.19
N THR A 647 14.26 -13.06 25.02
CA THR A 647 14.81 -11.95 24.26
C THR A 647 15.23 -12.40 22.87
N PHE A 648 15.59 -11.46 22.03
CA PHE A 648 16.16 -11.67 20.69
C PHE A 648 17.69 -11.50 20.70
N GLY A 649 18.36 -11.91 19.59
CA GLY A 649 19.82 -11.88 19.44
C GLY A 649 20.55 -12.96 20.21
N LYS A 650 21.82 -13.16 19.82
CA LYS A 650 22.64 -14.30 20.29
C LYS A 650 23.36 -13.99 21.61
N LEU A 651 23.92 -12.78 21.73
CA LEU A 651 24.87 -12.51 22.80
C LEU A 651 24.22 -12.44 24.19
N ASN A 652 24.70 -13.28 25.12
CA ASN A 652 24.22 -13.33 26.50
C ASN A 652 22.68 -13.52 26.61
N HIS A 653 22.10 -14.37 25.76
CA HIS A 653 20.65 -14.52 25.69
C HIS A 653 20.05 -15.28 26.89
N GLU A 654 20.69 -16.33 27.43
CA GLU A 654 20.13 -17.15 28.51
C GLU A 654 19.71 -16.35 29.73
N PRO A 655 20.57 -15.53 30.38
CA PRO A 655 20.15 -14.72 31.50
C PRO A 655 19.10 -13.67 31.13
N LYS A 656 19.12 -13.13 29.91
CA LYS A 656 18.09 -12.20 29.41
C LYS A 656 16.74 -12.88 29.19
N ASP A 657 16.72 -14.11 28.70
CA ASP A 657 15.50 -14.92 28.54
C ASP A 657 14.85 -15.19 29.89
N GLN A 658 15.67 -15.63 30.86
CA GLN A 658 15.22 -15.86 32.24
C GLN A 658 14.65 -14.58 32.84
N LYS A 659 15.31 -13.44 32.63
CA LYS A 659 14.83 -12.15 33.11
C LYS A 659 13.49 -11.77 32.46
N VAL A 660 13.33 -11.83 31.13
CA VAL A 660 12.07 -11.53 30.46
C VAL A 660 10.95 -12.41 30.96
N SER A 661 11.18 -13.73 31.01
CA SER A 661 10.19 -14.70 31.49
C SER A 661 9.76 -14.41 32.96
N SER A 662 10.71 -14.14 33.82
CA SER A 662 10.42 -13.86 35.25
C SER A 662 9.69 -12.52 35.41
N ASP A 663 10.12 -11.48 34.70
CA ASP A 663 9.53 -10.14 34.77
C ASP A 663 8.07 -10.18 34.28
N ILE A 664 7.79 -10.80 33.13
CA ILE A 664 6.41 -10.90 32.59
C ILE A 664 5.51 -11.69 33.56
N LYS A 665 5.98 -12.81 34.16
CA LYS A 665 5.23 -13.55 35.16
C LYS A 665 4.93 -12.68 36.39
N ALA A 666 5.93 -11.94 36.90
CA ALA A 666 5.76 -11.05 38.03
C ALA A 666 4.78 -9.89 37.72
N LEU A 667 4.84 -9.32 36.52
CA LEU A 667 3.92 -8.26 36.10
C LEU A 667 2.47 -8.76 36.05
N LYS A 668 2.22 -9.91 35.44
CA LYS A 668 0.88 -10.53 35.43
C LYS A 668 0.33 -10.81 36.83
N LYS A 669 1.20 -11.17 37.76
CA LYS A 669 0.80 -11.39 39.16
C LYS A 669 0.52 -10.07 39.89
N SER A 670 1.32 -9.03 39.64
CA SER A 670 1.24 -7.75 40.36
C SER A 670 0.15 -6.81 39.83
N TYR A 671 -0.18 -6.94 38.52
CA TYR A 671 -1.14 -6.09 37.83
C TYR A 671 -2.13 -6.93 37.01
N PRO A 672 -2.92 -7.83 37.63
CA PRO A 672 -3.76 -8.80 36.90
C PRO A 672 -4.87 -8.17 36.05
N SER A 673 -5.31 -6.94 36.37
CA SER A 673 -6.29 -6.20 35.63
C SER A 673 -5.70 -5.44 34.45
N GLN A 674 -4.41 -5.16 34.44
CA GLN A 674 -3.70 -4.46 33.40
C GLN A 674 -2.99 -5.40 32.41
N PHE A 675 -2.46 -6.55 32.89
CA PHE A 675 -1.80 -7.54 32.03
C PHE A 675 -2.71 -8.72 31.74
N ILE A 676 -3.17 -8.81 30.50
CA ILE A 676 -4.17 -9.79 30.09
C ILE A 676 -3.60 -10.62 28.94
N SER A 677 -3.57 -11.96 29.11
CA SER A 677 -3.35 -12.87 27.98
C SER A 677 -4.70 -13.19 27.33
N TYR A 678 -4.79 -13.01 26.03
CA TYR A 678 -5.99 -13.30 25.25
C TYR A 678 -5.64 -14.28 24.12
N PRO A 679 -6.41 -15.36 23.92
CA PRO A 679 -6.08 -16.36 22.94
C PRO A 679 -6.19 -15.78 21.51
N ALA A 680 -5.40 -16.33 20.60
CA ALA A 680 -5.57 -16.09 19.17
C ALA A 680 -6.98 -16.46 18.69
N PRO A 681 -7.51 -15.86 17.62
CA PRO A 681 -8.86 -16.17 17.13
C PRO A 681 -8.96 -17.63 16.65
N THR A 682 -9.98 -18.32 17.16
CA THR A 682 -10.41 -19.66 16.68
C THR A 682 -11.75 -19.59 15.94
N GLU A 683 -12.38 -18.42 15.92
CA GLU A 683 -13.62 -18.06 15.25
C GLU A 683 -13.37 -16.90 14.30
N LYS A 684 -14.42 -16.36 13.69
CA LYS A 684 -14.32 -15.16 12.89
C LYS A 684 -13.67 -14.00 13.66
N ILE A 685 -12.64 -13.40 13.09
CA ILE A 685 -11.84 -12.37 13.78
C ILE A 685 -12.68 -11.17 14.23
N ILE A 686 -13.73 -10.81 13.49
CA ILE A 686 -14.64 -9.71 13.84
C ILE A 686 -15.43 -10.03 15.12
N ASP A 687 -15.93 -11.26 15.26
CA ASP A 687 -16.68 -11.72 16.42
C ASP A 687 -15.75 -11.95 17.63
N TRP A 688 -14.57 -12.48 17.36
CA TRP A 688 -13.50 -12.62 18.36
C TRP A 688 -13.13 -11.26 18.98
N TYR A 689 -12.92 -10.23 18.13
CA TYR A 689 -12.60 -8.89 18.63
C TYR A 689 -13.79 -8.27 19.37
N LYS A 690 -15.01 -8.41 18.86
CA LYS A 690 -16.24 -7.95 19.56
C LYS A 690 -16.34 -8.53 20.97
N THR A 691 -16.07 -9.83 21.11
CA THR A 691 -16.07 -10.52 22.41
C THR A 691 -14.95 -9.98 23.32
N MET A 692 -13.74 -9.81 22.79
CA MET A 692 -12.61 -9.23 23.53
C MET A 692 -12.91 -7.80 23.96
N GLN A 693 -13.42 -6.95 23.06
CA GLN A 693 -13.78 -5.56 23.33
C GLN A 693 -14.78 -5.44 24.47
N ALA A 694 -15.85 -6.24 24.45
CA ALA A 694 -16.85 -6.27 25.49
C ALA A 694 -16.30 -6.75 26.83
N LYS A 695 -15.56 -7.87 26.83
CA LYS A 695 -14.99 -8.48 28.05
C LYS A 695 -13.96 -7.56 28.71
N LEU A 696 -13.13 -6.91 27.92
CA LEU A 696 -12.02 -6.07 28.41
C LEU A 696 -12.39 -4.58 28.47
N GLN A 697 -13.64 -4.23 28.16
CA GLN A 697 -14.13 -2.85 28.17
C GLN A 697 -13.25 -1.89 27.35
N ILE A 698 -12.88 -2.30 26.15
CA ILE A 698 -12.08 -1.47 25.23
C ILE A 698 -12.99 -0.39 24.62
N PRO A 699 -12.66 0.90 24.69
CA PRO A 699 -13.49 1.97 24.17
C PRO A 699 -13.73 1.85 22.65
N ALA A 700 -14.92 2.33 22.24
CA ALA A 700 -15.26 2.50 20.83
C ALA A 700 -15.71 3.93 20.55
N TYR A 701 -15.37 4.47 19.39
CA TYR A 701 -15.86 5.77 18.92
C TYR A 701 -17.28 5.67 18.39
N VAL A 702 -17.62 4.52 17.83
CA VAL A 702 -18.98 4.17 17.40
C VAL A 702 -19.28 2.71 17.73
N LYS A 703 -20.48 2.41 18.23
CA LYS A 703 -20.94 1.05 18.48
C LYS A 703 -21.94 0.64 17.42
N PHE A 704 -21.56 -0.36 16.61
CA PHE A 704 -22.48 -0.98 15.67
C PHE A 704 -23.20 -2.15 16.34
N ASP A 705 -24.54 -2.23 16.18
CA ASP A 705 -25.32 -3.39 16.67
C ASP A 705 -24.98 -4.67 15.89
N ARG A 706 -24.66 -4.53 14.59
CA ARG A 706 -24.32 -5.62 13.67
C ARG A 706 -23.05 -5.29 12.88
N PRO A 707 -21.87 -5.46 13.46
CA PRO A 707 -20.62 -5.32 12.69
C PRO A 707 -20.50 -6.44 11.64
N VAL A 708 -20.02 -6.10 10.45
CA VAL A 708 -19.78 -7.05 9.34
C VAL A 708 -18.43 -6.74 8.66
N GLN A 709 -17.83 -7.75 8.01
CA GLN A 709 -16.49 -7.68 7.44
C GLN A 709 -16.27 -6.57 6.42
N HIS A 710 -17.25 -6.31 5.58
CA HIS A 710 -17.12 -5.35 4.48
C HIS A 710 -17.58 -3.93 4.84
N VAL A 711 -17.98 -3.69 6.09
CA VAL A 711 -18.29 -2.35 6.61
C VAL A 711 -17.28 -1.95 7.67
N SER A 712 -16.56 -0.87 7.40
CA SER A 712 -15.54 -0.34 8.30
C SER A 712 -15.63 1.17 8.41
N GLN A 713 -14.97 1.75 9.42
CA GLN A 713 -14.99 3.17 9.71
C GLN A 713 -13.61 3.72 10.09
N VAL A 714 -13.48 5.04 9.90
CA VAL A 714 -12.42 5.85 10.50
C VAL A 714 -13.01 7.12 11.10
N HIS A 715 -12.49 7.54 12.24
CA HIS A 715 -12.90 8.74 12.96
C HIS A 715 -11.81 9.81 12.88
N TYR A 716 -12.18 11.00 12.43
CA TYR A 716 -11.33 12.18 12.38
C TYR A 716 -11.92 13.30 13.24
N LYS A 717 -11.08 14.00 13.98
CA LYS A 717 -11.47 15.11 14.83
C LYS A 717 -10.89 16.44 14.33
N HIS A 718 -11.77 17.41 14.18
CA HIS A 718 -11.47 18.81 13.92
C HIS A 718 -12.04 19.68 15.05
N PRO A 719 -11.53 20.89 15.33
CA PRO A 719 -12.15 21.79 16.32
C PRO A 719 -13.64 22.04 16.11
N GLU A 720 -14.11 22.08 14.87
CA GLU A 720 -15.51 22.33 14.51
C GLU A 720 -16.37 21.04 14.48
N ALA A 721 -15.80 19.86 14.21
CA ALA A 721 -16.58 18.65 13.99
C ALA A 721 -15.82 17.37 14.36
N ASP A 722 -16.58 16.33 14.76
CA ASP A 722 -16.15 14.95 14.70
C ASP A 722 -16.68 14.33 13.42
N VAL A 723 -15.81 13.76 12.59
CA VAL A 723 -16.18 13.24 11.27
C VAL A 723 -15.88 11.74 11.19
N PHE A 724 -16.90 10.98 10.82
CA PHE A 724 -16.81 9.54 10.59
C PHE A 724 -17.00 9.24 9.12
N PHE A 725 -16.04 8.58 8.53
CA PHE A 725 -16.17 8.00 7.20
C PHE A 725 -16.47 6.50 7.36
N ILE A 726 -17.61 6.07 6.87
CA ILE A 726 -18.09 4.68 6.97
C ILE A 726 -18.36 4.19 5.54
N SER A 727 -17.78 3.05 5.18
CA SER A 727 -17.88 2.50 3.83
C SER A 727 -18.28 1.04 3.84
N ASN A 728 -19.20 0.69 2.93
CA ASN A 728 -19.52 -0.67 2.53
C ASN A 728 -18.67 -1.03 1.30
N SER A 729 -17.70 -1.90 1.48
CA SER A 729 -16.79 -2.36 0.42
C SER A 729 -17.32 -3.54 -0.40
N ASN A 730 -18.58 -3.95 -0.24
CA ASN A 730 -19.19 -5.05 -0.99
C ASN A 730 -19.91 -4.51 -2.25
N LEU A 731 -19.74 -5.21 -3.39
CA LEU A 731 -20.40 -4.87 -4.67
C LEU A 731 -21.86 -5.30 -4.77
N LYS A 732 -22.34 -6.18 -3.88
CA LYS A 732 -23.67 -6.81 -4.01
C LYS A 732 -24.55 -6.62 -2.79
N GLU A 733 -23.94 -6.66 -1.60
CA GLU A 733 -24.68 -6.69 -0.34
C GLU A 733 -24.91 -5.28 0.19
N GLU A 734 -26.14 -4.98 0.53
CA GLU A 734 -26.49 -3.82 1.34
C GLU A 734 -26.36 -4.14 2.83
N HIS A 735 -26.13 -3.12 3.63
CA HIS A 735 -26.02 -3.28 5.08
C HIS A 735 -26.82 -2.22 5.81
N GLU A 736 -27.66 -2.64 6.74
CA GLU A 736 -28.36 -1.76 7.68
C GLU A 736 -27.94 -2.07 9.11
N CYS A 737 -27.63 -1.04 9.88
CA CYS A 737 -27.29 -1.17 11.29
C CYS A 737 -27.71 0.06 12.10
N ILE A 738 -27.79 -0.12 13.41
CA ILE A 738 -27.88 0.99 14.36
C ILE A 738 -26.45 1.29 14.85
N ALA A 739 -26.02 2.54 14.63
CA ALA A 739 -24.73 3.04 15.08
C ALA A 739 -24.92 4.07 16.21
N GLU A 740 -24.28 3.85 17.36
CA GLU A 740 -24.24 4.78 18.48
C GLU A 740 -22.88 5.43 18.61
N PHE A 741 -22.83 6.73 18.37
CA PHE A 741 -21.58 7.53 18.30
C PHE A 741 -21.26 8.15 19.66
N ASN A 742 -20.00 8.08 20.06
CA ASN A 742 -19.53 8.69 21.31
C ASN A 742 -19.16 10.17 21.10
N VAL A 743 -20.19 10.97 20.78
CA VAL A 743 -20.05 12.42 20.48
C VAL A 743 -21.16 13.21 21.16
N PRO A 744 -21.13 13.37 22.47
CA PRO A 744 -22.22 14.00 23.22
C PRO A 744 -22.39 15.48 22.82
N GLY A 745 -23.64 15.94 22.81
CA GLY A 745 -23.99 17.36 22.64
C GLY A 745 -23.84 17.92 21.23
N LYS A 746 -23.62 17.11 20.22
CA LYS A 746 -23.46 17.52 18.81
C LYS A 746 -24.63 16.99 17.96
N THR A 747 -24.87 17.67 16.84
CA THR A 747 -25.89 17.31 15.85
C THR A 747 -25.26 16.58 14.68
N ALA A 748 -25.88 15.49 14.23
CA ALA A 748 -25.43 14.68 13.12
C ALA A 748 -25.79 15.31 11.77
N TRP A 749 -24.81 15.36 10.89
CA TRP A 749 -24.94 15.78 9.50
C TRP A 749 -24.41 14.69 8.59
N ILE A 750 -25.02 14.50 7.43
CA ILE A 750 -24.42 13.79 6.31
C ILE A 750 -23.79 14.82 5.38
N TRP A 751 -22.51 14.65 5.06
CA TRP A 751 -21.81 15.41 4.05
C TRP A 751 -21.68 14.53 2.81
N ASP A 752 -22.24 15.00 1.70
CA ASP A 752 -22.22 14.25 0.44
C ASP A 752 -20.94 14.56 -0.35
N PRO A 753 -19.99 13.62 -0.45
CA PRO A 753 -18.75 13.90 -1.16
C PRO A 753 -18.90 13.93 -2.69
N GLU A 754 -20.03 13.48 -3.26
CA GLU A 754 -20.29 13.60 -4.70
C GLU A 754 -20.70 15.03 -5.05
N THR A 755 -21.57 15.65 -4.27
CA THR A 755 -22.12 16.99 -4.56
C THR A 755 -21.45 18.13 -3.79
N GLY A 756 -20.80 17.83 -2.67
CA GLY A 756 -20.28 18.85 -1.75
C GLY A 756 -21.34 19.49 -0.86
N GLN A 757 -22.58 18.96 -0.88
CA GLN A 757 -23.68 19.44 -0.04
C GLN A 757 -23.68 18.75 1.33
N ARG A 758 -24.36 19.35 2.31
CA ARG A 758 -24.60 18.74 3.62
C ARG A 758 -26.07 18.82 4.03
N TYR A 759 -26.52 17.85 4.77
CA TYR A 759 -27.91 17.75 5.24
C TYR A 759 -27.92 17.29 6.69
N LEU A 760 -28.94 17.71 7.45
CA LEU A 760 -29.21 17.18 8.80
C LEU A 760 -29.56 15.70 8.70
N TYR A 761 -28.89 14.88 9.49
CA TYR A 761 -29.17 13.45 9.54
C TYR A 761 -30.52 13.24 10.30
N PRO A 762 -31.51 12.52 9.74
CA PRO A 762 -32.78 12.26 10.42
C PRO A 762 -32.53 11.34 11.64
N THR A 763 -32.79 11.85 12.84
CA THR A 763 -32.65 11.10 14.08
C THR A 763 -34.01 10.70 14.64
N ALA A 764 -34.20 9.41 14.91
CA ALA A 764 -35.35 8.88 15.62
C ALA A 764 -34.96 8.64 17.09
N GLY A 765 -34.98 9.68 17.93
CA GLY A 765 -34.63 9.55 19.36
C GLY A 765 -33.32 10.26 19.74
N ALA A 766 -32.38 9.57 20.40
CA ALA A 766 -31.13 10.17 20.84
C ALA A 766 -30.29 10.68 19.66
N LYS A 767 -29.75 11.91 19.73
CA LYS A 767 -29.05 12.61 18.63
C LYS A 767 -27.78 11.90 18.14
N ASN A 768 -27.20 11.01 18.93
CA ASN A 768 -26.00 10.25 18.63
C ASN A 768 -26.26 8.79 18.21
N LYS A 769 -27.53 8.37 18.10
CA LYS A 769 -27.93 7.03 17.68
C LYS A 769 -28.62 7.09 16.32
N LEU A 770 -27.95 6.58 15.29
CA LEU A 770 -28.38 6.71 13.90
C LEU A 770 -28.70 5.34 13.30
N LYS A 771 -29.75 5.27 12.50
CA LYS A 771 -30.01 4.14 11.61
C LYS A 771 -29.19 4.39 10.33
N ILE A 772 -28.13 3.61 10.09
CA ILE A 772 -27.30 3.70 8.90
C ILE A 772 -27.74 2.62 7.93
N SER A 773 -27.98 3.01 6.67
CA SER A 773 -28.26 2.11 5.57
C SER A 773 -27.23 2.41 4.48
N LEU A 774 -26.45 1.38 4.10
CA LEU A 774 -25.42 1.46 3.06
C LEU A 774 -25.76 0.49 1.93
N ASP A 775 -25.94 1.02 0.75
CA ASP A 775 -26.03 0.22 -0.48
C ASP A 775 -24.69 -0.46 -0.80
N PRO A 776 -24.64 -1.38 -1.77
CA PRO A 776 -23.41 -1.86 -2.35
C PRO A 776 -22.51 -0.69 -2.77
N ALA A 777 -21.22 -0.79 -2.47
CA ALA A 777 -20.20 0.21 -2.77
C ALA A 777 -20.46 1.61 -2.19
N GLN A 778 -21.43 1.79 -1.30
CA GLN A 778 -21.77 3.10 -0.75
C GLN A 778 -20.91 3.46 0.46
N SER A 779 -20.55 4.74 0.54
CA SER A 779 -19.88 5.34 1.69
C SER A 779 -20.63 6.57 2.15
N VAL A 780 -20.55 6.86 3.46
CA VAL A 780 -21.13 8.03 4.07
C VAL A 780 -20.10 8.78 4.89
N LEU A 781 -20.13 10.10 4.81
CA LEU A 781 -19.33 10.98 5.67
C LEU A 781 -20.29 11.65 6.67
N ILE A 782 -20.28 11.18 7.92
CA ILE A 782 -21.14 11.70 8.99
C ILE A 782 -20.33 12.66 9.85
N ALA A 783 -20.73 13.92 9.86
CA ALA A 783 -20.09 14.97 10.66
C ALA A 783 -20.98 15.37 11.83
N PHE A 784 -20.43 15.39 13.03
CA PHE A 784 -21.10 15.87 14.23
C PHE A 784 -20.58 17.25 14.57
N SER A 785 -21.43 18.26 14.51
CA SER A 785 -21.09 19.66 14.83
C SER A 785 -22.09 20.32 15.79
N LYS A 786 -21.79 21.55 16.18
CA LYS A 786 -22.70 22.37 16.99
C LYS A 786 -23.84 23.00 16.16
N ASP A 787 -23.73 22.99 14.83
CA ASP A 787 -24.77 23.50 13.94
C ASP A 787 -26.05 22.67 14.06
N THR A 788 -27.20 23.35 14.13
CA THR A 788 -28.50 22.69 14.32
C THR A 788 -29.54 23.03 13.23
N LYS A 789 -29.18 23.92 12.29
CA LYS A 789 -30.12 24.41 11.27
C LYS A 789 -29.64 24.00 9.88
N GLY A 790 -30.50 23.36 9.09
CA GLY A 790 -30.25 22.96 7.72
C GLY A 790 -31.38 22.12 7.16
N GLU A 791 -31.29 21.78 5.88
CA GLU A 791 -32.22 20.85 5.26
C GLU A 791 -32.00 19.43 5.80
N THR A 792 -33.09 18.68 6.00
CA THR A 792 -33.02 17.30 6.47
C THR A 792 -32.75 16.37 5.30
N TYR A 793 -31.82 15.46 5.49
CA TYR A 793 -31.50 14.42 4.52
C TYR A 793 -32.72 13.53 4.26
N THR A 794 -33.10 13.40 3.03
CA THR A 794 -34.14 12.47 2.63
C THR A 794 -33.56 11.09 2.49
N LEU A 795 -33.85 10.21 3.42
CA LEU A 795 -33.54 8.79 3.29
C LEU A 795 -34.16 8.26 1.99
N ARG A 796 -33.51 7.25 1.41
CA ARG A 796 -33.95 6.64 0.16
C ARG A 796 -35.47 6.39 0.17
N PRO A 797 -36.21 6.70 -0.92
CA PRO A 797 -37.60 6.36 -1.03
C PRO A 797 -37.82 4.86 -0.87
N VAL A 798 -38.70 4.47 0.05
CA VAL A 798 -39.12 3.07 0.11
C VAL A 798 -39.95 2.82 -1.17
N PRO A 799 -39.68 1.74 -1.93
CA PRO A 799 -40.45 1.39 -3.12
C PRO A 799 -41.91 1.28 -2.79
N GLY A 800 -42.78 1.84 -3.64
CA GLY A 800 -44.24 1.72 -3.49
C GLY A 800 -44.66 0.25 -3.64
N ASN A 801 -45.86 -0.08 -3.07
CA ASN A 801 -46.34 -1.46 -3.02
C ASN A 801 -46.73 -2.06 -4.39
N ASN A 802 -46.87 -1.26 -5.45
CA ASN A 802 -47.31 -1.69 -6.79
C ASN A 802 -46.38 -1.12 -7.87
N PRO A 803 -45.14 -1.67 -8.07
CA PRO A 803 -44.26 -1.18 -9.09
C PRO A 803 -44.80 -1.46 -10.50
N ILE A 804 -44.59 -0.53 -11.43
CA ILE A 804 -44.88 -0.71 -12.86
C ILE A 804 -43.64 -1.29 -13.51
N PRO A 805 -43.61 -2.57 -13.93
CA PRO A 805 -42.53 -3.08 -14.73
C PRO A 805 -42.57 -2.49 -16.13
N LEU A 806 -41.41 -2.03 -16.64
CA LEU A 806 -41.31 -1.57 -18.02
C LEU A 806 -41.06 -2.83 -18.89
N SER A 807 -42.16 -3.52 -19.20
CA SER A 807 -42.16 -4.68 -20.09
C SER A 807 -42.36 -4.25 -21.54
N GLY A 808 -41.92 -5.08 -22.49
CA GLY A 808 -42.06 -4.81 -23.93
C GLY A 808 -40.74 -4.37 -24.59
N SER A 809 -40.84 -4.02 -25.85
CA SER A 809 -39.68 -3.75 -26.69
C SER A 809 -39.03 -2.40 -26.39
N TRP A 810 -37.73 -2.38 -26.36
CA TRP A 810 -36.90 -1.19 -26.24
C TRP A 810 -36.32 -0.81 -27.59
N ASN A 811 -36.38 0.48 -27.92
CA ASN A 811 -35.59 1.04 -29.01
C ASN A 811 -34.16 1.25 -28.49
N VAL A 812 -33.20 0.64 -29.14
CA VAL A 812 -31.80 0.66 -28.69
C VAL A 812 -30.90 1.24 -29.77
N ARG A 813 -30.13 2.27 -29.42
CA ARG A 813 -29.07 2.84 -30.25
C ARG A 813 -27.71 2.57 -29.60
N LEU A 814 -26.82 1.93 -30.35
CA LEU A 814 -25.48 1.55 -29.95
C LEU A 814 -24.48 2.51 -30.59
N GLU A 815 -23.68 3.19 -29.80
CA GLU A 815 -22.53 4.00 -30.24
C GLU A 815 -21.25 3.30 -29.82
N GLN A 816 -20.71 2.49 -30.72
CA GLN A 816 -19.44 1.79 -30.55
C GLN A 816 -18.28 2.81 -30.48
N VAL A 817 -17.31 2.60 -29.54
CA VAL A 817 -16.16 3.50 -29.33
C VAL A 817 -15.38 3.80 -30.62
N TYR A 818 -15.16 2.79 -31.45
CA TYR A 818 -14.50 2.91 -32.77
C TYR A 818 -15.34 2.17 -33.80
N GLY A 819 -16.43 2.76 -34.22
CA GLY A 819 -17.34 2.14 -35.15
C GLY A 819 -18.52 3.04 -35.53
N THR A 820 -19.37 2.55 -36.40
CA THR A 820 -20.60 3.25 -36.82
C THR A 820 -21.74 2.97 -35.86
N PRO A 821 -22.58 3.97 -35.53
CA PRO A 821 -23.78 3.76 -34.71
C PRO A 821 -24.73 2.74 -35.38
N ARG A 822 -25.36 1.91 -34.55
CA ARG A 822 -26.37 0.93 -34.97
C ARG A 822 -27.66 1.15 -34.18
N GLN A 823 -28.82 0.87 -34.82
CA GLN A 823 -30.12 0.84 -34.19
C GLN A 823 -30.69 -0.56 -34.25
N LEU A 824 -31.35 -0.98 -33.17
CA LEU A 824 -32.05 -2.26 -33.09
C LEU A 824 -33.20 -2.17 -32.12
N GLN A 825 -34.14 -3.13 -32.19
CA GLN A 825 -35.17 -3.33 -31.19
C GLN A 825 -34.82 -4.55 -30.33
N MET A 826 -34.93 -4.38 -29.00
CA MET A 826 -34.79 -5.47 -28.04
C MET A 826 -36.16 -5.78 -27.43
N ALA A 827 -36.66 -6.99 -27.69
CA ALA A 827 -37.90 -7.46 -27.07
C ALA A 827 -37.74 -7.60 -25.55
N GLU A 828 -36.53 -7.98 -25.10
CA GLU A 828 -36.16 -8.13 -23.68
C GLU A 828 -34.76 -7.57 -23.45
N LEU A 829 -34.58 -6.93 -22.30
CA LEU A 829 -33.26 -6.50 -21.84
C LEU A 829 -32.38 -7.71 -21.53
N ARG A 830 -31.08 -7.63 -21.82
CA ARG A 830 -30.17 -8.75 -21.59
C ARG A 830 -28.71 -8.30 -21.41
N ASP A 831 -27.93 -9.14 -20.75
CA ASP A 831 -26.49 -8.97 -20.69
C ASP A 831 -25.88 -9.19 -22.10
N PHE A 832 -25.13 -8.21 -22.59
CA PHE A 832 -24.47 -8.30 -23.90
C PHE A 832 -23.44 -9.42 -23.97
N LYS A 833 -22.92 -9.88 -22.84
CA LYS A 833 -22.03 -11.03 -22.75
C LYS A 833 -22.66 -12.30 -23.33
N SER A 834 -23.96 -12.46 -23.17
CA SER A 834 -24.73 -13.63 -23.62
C SER A 834 -25.14 -13.56 -25.10
N ASP A 835 -24.94 -12.40 -25.75
CA ASP A 835 -25.33 -12.17 -27.14
C ASP A 835 -24.10 -12.16 -28.07
N PRO A 836 -23.92 -13.12 -29.00
CA PRO A 836 -22.76 -13.21 -29.88
C PRO A 836 -22.50 -11.95 -30.74
N GLU A 837 -23.54 -11.18 -31.08
CA GLU A 837 -23.42 -9.93 -31.84
C GLU A 837 -23.03 -8.73 -30.97
N LEU A 838 -23.42 -8.75 -29.69
CA LEU A 838 -23.21 -7.63 -28.77
C LEU A 838 -22.03 -7.85 -27.81
N GLN A 839 -21.56 -9.09 -27.63
CA GLN A 839 -20.46 -9.42 -26.69
C GLN A 839 -19.14 -8.68 -26.97
N LYS A 840 -18.97 -8.11 -28.17
CA LYS A 840 -17.79 -7.33 -28.55
C LYS A 840 -18.02 -5.81 -28.42
N PHE A 841 -19.21 -5.42 -27.97
CA PHE A 841 -19.57 -4.02 -27.88
C PHE A 841 -18.87 -3.36 -26.69
N SER A 842 -18.35 -2.16 -26.91
CA SER A 842 -17.93 -1.21 -25.88
C SER A 842 -18.23 0.21 -26.36
N GLY A 843 -18.81 1.03 -25.48
CA GLY A 843 -19.23 2.39 -25.86
C GLY A 843 -20.46 2.84 -25.10
N THR A 844 -21.29 3.63 -25.76
CA THR A 844 -22.53 4.16 -25.20
C THR A 844 -23.75 3.52 -25.83
N VAL A 845 -24.68 3.12 -24.97
CA VAL A 845 -25.97 2.53 -25.36
C VAL A 845 -27.09 3.45 -24.91
N TYR A 846 -27.99 3.77 -25.80
CA TYR A 846 -29.20 4.53 -25.49
C TYR A 846 -30.39 3.58 -25.60
N TYR A 847 -31.13 3.42 -24.50
CA TYR A 847 -32.39 2.67 -24.44
C TYR A 847 -33.53 3.66 -24.33
N GLU A 848 -34.56 3.46 -25.12
CA GLU A 848 -35.78 4.29 -25.10
C GLU A 848 -37.01 3.41 -25.08
N GLN A 849 -37.97 3.73 -24.18
CA GLN A 849 -39.26 3.04 -24.09
C GLN A 849 -40.38 4.00 -23.62
N GLN A 850 -41.59 3.73 -24.06
CA GLN A 850 -42.80 4.41 -23.58
C GLN A 850 -43.55 3.52 -22.57
N PHE A 851 -44.11 4.17 -21.52
CA PHE A 851 -44.89 3.48 -20.50
C PHE A 851 -45.99 4.38 -19.98
N ASN A 852 -47.03 3.78 -19.42
CA ASN A 852 -48.18 4.53 -18.91
C ASN A 852 -48.18 4.59 -17.38
N VAL A 853 -48.51 5.79 -16.86
CA VAL A 853 -48.69 6.04 -15.40
C VAL A 853 -50.07 6.61 -15.16
N GLY A 854 -50.85 5.95 -14.30
CA GLY A 854 -52.19 6.44 -13.96
C GLY A 854 -52.14 7.63 -13.01
N ARG A 855 -51.47 7.45 -11.84
CA ARG A 855 -51.34 8.47 -10.80
C ARG A 855 -49.87 8.68 -10.47
N PRO A 856 -49.22 9.72 -11.00
CA PRO A 856 -47.80 10.00 -10.82
C PRO A 856 -47.33 10.12 -9.35
N GLN A 857 -48.22 10.61 -8.48
CA GLN A 857 -47.94 10.79 -7.04
C GLN A 857 -47.73 9.47 -6.27
N ASP A 858 -48.17 8.33 -6.84
CA ASP A 858 -48.01 7.02 -6.22
C ASP A 858 -46.61 6.46 -6.39
N TYR A 859 -45.78 7.06 -7.27
CA TYR A 859 -44.43 6.61 -7.63
C TYR A 859 -43.36 7.60 -7.20
N ARG A 860 -42.24 7.10 -6.72
CA ARG A 860 -41.13 7.87 -6.16
C ARG A 860 -39.81 7.68 -6.91
N SER A 861 -39.62 6.53 -7.52
CA SER A 861 -38.38 6.18 -8.14
C SER A 861 -38.54 5.35 -9.40
N ILE A 862 -37.49 5.34 -10.23
CA ILE A 862 -37.27 4.31 -11.25
C ILE A 862 -36.04 3.50 -10.87
N ASP A 863 -36.21 2.19 -10.79
CA ASP A 863 -35.15 1.21 -10.51
C ASP A 863 -34.78 0.50 -11.81
N LEU A 864 -33.52 0.58 -12.22
CA LEU A 864 -33.05 -0.03 -13.45
C LEU A 864 -32.73 -1.54 -13.30
N GLY A 865 -32.80 -2.07 -12.07
CA GLY A 865 -32.40 -3.46 -11.79
C GLY A 865 -30.90 -3.68 -11.97
N GLU A 866 -30.52 -4.80 -12.60
CA GLU A 866 -29.12 -5.14 -12.86
C GLU A 866 -28.56 -4.32 -14.03
N VAL A 867 -27.42 -3.66 -13.78
CA VAL A 867 -26.77 -2.75 -14.72
C VAL A 867 -25.27 -3.01 -14.71
N HIS A 868 -24.67 -3.04 -15.89
CA HIS A 868 -23.21 -3.15 -16.05
C HIS A 868 -22.67 -1.94 -16.83
N GLY A 869 -22.44 -0.84 -16.13
CA GLY A 869 -21.94 0.41 -16.69
C GLY A 869 -22.39 1.64 -15.88
N ILE A 870 -22.05 2.82 -16.39
CA ILE A 870 -22.48 4.11 -15.85
C ILE A 870 -23.79 4.48 -16.53
N THR A 871 -24.81 4.93 -15.78
CA THR A 871 -26.10 5.32 -16.37
C THR A 871 -26.46 6.77 -16.11
N GLU A 872 -27.14 7.37 -17.09
CA GLU A 872 -27.84 8.64 -17.00
C GLU A 872 -29.28 8.42 -17.44
N VAL A 873 -30.25 8.96 -16.72
CA VAL A 873 -31.67 8.73 -16.98
C VAL A 873 -32.40 10.04 -17.23
N GLU A 874 -33.24 10.04 -18.24
CA GLU A 874 -34.15 11.11 -18.60
C GLU A 874 -35.59 10.57 -18.67
N ILE A 875 -36.54 11.28 -18.06
CA ILE A 875 -37.98 11.01 -18.22
C ILE A 875 -38.68 12.28 -18.74
N ASN A 876 -39.39 12.16 -19.86
CA ASN A 876 -40.14 13.27 -20.50
C ASN A 876 -39.27 14.53 -20.76
N GLY A 877 -38.00 14.38 -21.09
CA GLY A 877 -37.07 15.49 -21.30
C GLY A 877 -36.39 16.02 -20.03
N GLN A 878 -36.76 15.53 -18.86
CA GLN A 878 -36.16 15.94 -17.60
C GLN A 878 -35.04 14.96 -17.22
N GLN A 879 -33.81 15.46 -17.03
CA GLN A 879 -32.67 14.69 -16.54
C GLN A 879 -32.83 14.35 -15.05
N LEU A 880 -32.66 13.08 -14.70
CA LEU A 880 -32.73 12.59 -13.32
C LEU A 880 -31.35 12.46 -12.64
N GLY A 881 -30.27 12.64 -13.40
CA GLY A 881 -28.90 12.56 -12.93
C GLY A 881 -28.16 11.33 -13.42
N MET A 882 -27.02 11.04 -12.78
CA MET A 882 -26.10 9.97 -13.14
C MET A 882 -25.91 9.01 -11.96
N LYS A 883 -25.73 7.72 -12.24
CA LYS A 883 -25.25 6.70 -11.30
C LYS A 883 -24.04 5.97 -11.87
N TRP A 884 -22.99 5.84 -11.07
CA TRP A 884 -21.72 5.26 -11.48
C TRP A 884 -21.26 4.14 -10.54
N TYR A 885 -22.01 3.90 -9.46
CA TYR A 885 -21.83 2.78 -8.52
C TYR A 885 -23.13 2.41 -7.83
N GLY A 886 -23.18 1.24 -7.21
CA GLY A 886 -24.26 0.76 -6.37
C GLY A 886 -25.57 0.52 -7.12
N LYS A 887 -26.69 0.77 -6.45
CA LYS A 887 -28.02 0.59 -7.06
C LYS A 887 -28.37 1.77 -7.97
N HIS A 888 -28.78 1.49 -9.21
CA HIS A 888 -29.17 2.49 -10.20
C HIS A 888 -30.64 2.87 -10.04
N ILE A 889 -30.95 3.56 -8.93
CA ILE A 889 -32.30 4.04 -8.56
C ILE A 889 -32.33 5.56 -8.63
N TYR A 890 -33.31 6.13 -9.33
CA TYR A 890 -33.47 7.56 -9.56
C TYR A 890 -34.79 8.08 -9.02
N ASP A 891 -34.83 9.30 -8.47
CA ASP A 891 -36.06 9.98 -8.02
C ASP A 891 -36.86 10.51 -9.23
N VAL A 892 -38.15 10.15 -9.32
CA VAL A 892 -39.01 10.47 -10.48
C VAL A 892 -40.14 11.45 -10.13
N LYS A 893 -40.25 11.93 -8.89
CA LYS A 893 -41.39 12.73 -8.37
C LYS A 893 -41.89 13.88 -9.26
N LYS A 894 -40.99 14.56 -9.95
CA LYS A 894 -41.27 15.75 -10.75
C LYS A 894 -41.30 15.49 -12.25
N SER A 895 -40.93 14.30 -12.71
CA SER A 895 -40.78 13.99 -14.13
C SER A 895 -41.93 13.19 -14.72
N LEU A 896 -42.72 12.53 -13.86
CA LEU A 896 -43.86 11.73 -14.32
C LEU A 896 -45.11 12.60 -14.56
N LYS A 897 -45.88 12.21 -15.59
CA LYS A 897 -47.21 12.80 -15.90
C LYS A 897 -48.26 11.69 -16.03
N PRO A 898 -49.53 12.00 -15.85
CA PRO A 898 -50.61 11.07 -16.13
C PRO A 898 -50.60 10.64 -17.60
N GLY A 899 -50.84 9.36 -17.87
CA GLY A 899 -50.86 8.81 -19.22
C GLY A 899 -49.47 8.40 -19.71
N PRO A 900 -49.16 8.58 -21.00
CA PRO A 900 -47.91 8.13 -21.62
C PRO A 900 -46.72 8.96 -21.16
N ASN A 901 -45.64 8.26 -20.75
CA ASN A 901 -44.33 8.79 -20.38
C ASN A 901 -43.25 8.12 -21.25
N THR A 902 -42.16 8.82 -21.49
CA THR A 902 -41.00 8.29 -22.22
C THR A 902 -39.80 8.30 -21.29
N VAL A 903 -39.16 7.14 -21.14
CA VAL A 903 -37.87 7.02 -20.47
C VAL A 903 -36.75 6.85 -21.49
N LYS A 904 -35.64 7.56 -21.28
CA LYS A 904 -34.37 7.38 -21.99
C LYS A 904 -33.26 7.07 -21.00
N ILE A 905 -32.54 5.98 -21.24
CA ILE A 905 -31.43 5.54 -20.42
C ILE A 905 -30.17 5.53 -21.29
N LYS A 906 -29.21 6.37 -20.94
CA LYS A 906 -27.87 6.35 -21.52
C LYS A 906 -26.98 5.49 -20.64
N LEU A 907 -26.35 4.46 -21.20
CA LEU A 907 -25.46 3.56 -20.48
C LEU A 907 -24.08 3.52 -21.14
N THR A 908 -23.02 3.73 -20.35
CA THR A 908 -21.63 3.67 -20.82
C THR A 908 -20.94 2.44 -20.25
N THR A 909 -20.43 1.56 -21.14
CA THR A 909 -19.76 0.30 -20.79
C THR A 909 -18.25 0.47 -20.69
N THR A 910 -17.51 -0.54 -20.21
CA THR A 910 -16.04 -0.58 -20.23
C THR A 910 -15.49 -0.92 -21.62
N LEU A 911 -14.16 -0.74 -21.80
CA LEU A 911 -13.47 -0.98 -23.08
C LEU A 911 -13.13 -2.46 -23.36
N GLY A 912 -13.11 -3.30 -22.34
CA GLY A 912 -12.46 -4.61 -22.41
C GLY A 912 -13.01 -5.55 -23.45
N ASN A 913 -14.35 -5.57 -23.66
CA ASN A 913 -14.96 -6.45 -24.64
C ASN A 913 -14.59 -6.05 -26.08
N TYR A 914 -14.48 -4.74 -26.38
CA TYR A 914 -13.98 -4.24 -27.65
C TYR A 914 -12.49 -4.58 -27.82
N ALA A 915 -11.64 -4.27 -26.83
CA ALA A 915 -10.21 -4.57 -26.88
C ALA A 915 -9.95 -6.05 -27.15
N ARG A 916 -10.75 -6.95 -26.57
CA ARG A 916 -10.69 -8.40 -26.81
C ARG A 916 -11.05 -8.79 -28.27
N SER A 917 -11.85 -7.99 -28.95
CA SER A 917 -12.19 -8.23 -30.37
C SER A 917 -11.04 -7.96 -31.34
N LEU A 918 -10.05 -7.16 -30.92
CA LEU A 918 -8.89 -6.73 -31.72
C LEU A 918 -7.76 -7.78 -31.68
N LYS A 919 -7.99 -8.93 -32.31
CA LYS A 919 -7.09 -10.10 -32.24
C LYS A 919 -5.66 -9.83 -32.70
N ASP A 920 -5.48 -8.95 -33.68
CA ASP A 920 -4.17 -8.62 -34.25
C ASP A 920 -3.49 -7.46 -33.54
N ASN A 921 -4.16 -6.78 -32.60
CA ASN A 921 -3.59 -5.70 -31.81
C ASN A 921 -2.80 -6.26 -30.62
N LYS A 922 -1.47 -6.34 -30.75
CA LYS A 922 -0.57 -6.91 -29.74
C LYS A 922 -0.69 -6.20 -28.40
N VAL A 923 -0.79 -4.88 -28.39
CA VAL A 923 -0.89 -4.06 -27.17
C VAL A 923 -2.18 -4.38 -26.42
N ALA A 924 -3.33 -4.34 -27.11
CA ALA A 924 -4.61 -4.69 -26.49
C ALA A 924 -4.61 -6.14 -25.99
N MET A 925 -4.15 -7.08 -26.82
CA MET A 925 -4.13 -8.50 -26.47
C MET A 925 -3.19 -8.84 -25.31
N ASN A 926 -2.09 -8.13 -25.12
CA ASN A 926 -1.20 -8.32 -23.99
C ASN A 926 -1.95 -8.18 -22.65
N TRP A 927 -2.85 -7.20 -22.57
CA TRP A 927 -3.60 -6.92 -21.35
C TRP A 927 -4.88 -7.74 -21.21
N ILE A 928 -5.57 -8.04 -22.33
CA ILE A 928 -6.93 -8.59 -22.27
C ILE A 928 -7.02 -10.09 -22.46
N LYS A 929 -6.01 -10.76 -23.03
CA LYS A 929 -6.07 -12.18 -23.43
C LYS A 929 -6.43 -13.15 -22.30
N LYS A 930 -6.01 -12.84 -21.06
CA LYS A 930 -6.26 -13.66 -19.87
C LYS A 930 -7.54 -13.28 -19.13
N GLN A 931 -8.18 -12.16 -19.48
CA GLN A 931 -9.40 -11.73 -18.84
C GLN A 931 -10.62 -12.40 -19.49
N PRO A 932 -11.71 -12.69 -18.76
CA PRO A 932 -12.95 -13.19 -19.36
C PRO A 932 -13.65 -12.10 -20.19
N ILE A 933 -14.71 -12.48 -20.92
CA ILE A 933 -15.69 -11.53 -21.43
C ILE A 933 -16.49 -11.03 -20.23
N HIS A 934 -16.59 -9.73 -20.08
CA HIS A 934 -17.30 -9.11 -18.96
C HIS A 934 -18.77 -8.84 -19.32
N SER A 935 -19.65 -8.93 -18.32
CA SER A 935 -21.02 -8.49 -18.43
C SER A 935 -21.09 -7.01 -18.77
N SER A 936 -22.02 -6.61 -19.62
CA SER A 936 -22.20 -5.23 -20.06
C SER A 936 -23.63 -4.96 -20.52
N GLY A 937 -24.09 -3.73 -20.41
CA GLY A 937 -25.44 -3.34 -20.80
C GLY A 937 -26.45 -3.32 -19.66
N LEU A 938 -27.70 -3.05 -20.00
CA LEU A 938 -28.85 -3.02 -19.09
C LEU A 938 -29.55 -4.39 -19.12
N VAL A 939 -29.57 -5.07 -17.98
CA VAL A 939 -30.18 -6.40 -17.80
C VAL A 939 -31.59 -6.25 -17.22
N GLY A 940 -31.79 -5.29 -16.35
CA GLY A 940 -33.09 -5.00 -15.73
C GLY A 940 -33.45 -5.97 -14.57
N PRO A 941 -34.70 -6.22 -14.26
CA PRO A 941 -35.88 -5.57 -14.86
C PRO A 941 -36.02 -4.08 -14.43
N VAL A 942 -36.37 -3.22 -15.38
CA VAL A 942 -36.63 -1.80 -15.09
C VAL A 942 -38.03 -1.65 -14.52
N LYS A 943 -38.19 -0.90 -13.42
CA LYS A 943 -39.46 -0.70 -12.72
C LYS A 943 -39.62 0.74 -12.26
N VAL A 944 -40.85 1.29 -12.37
CA VAL A 944 -41.22 2.55 -11.72
C VAL A 944 -41.88 2.20 -10.39
N CYS A 945 -41.32 2.69 -9.27
CA CYS A 945 -41.69 2.26 -7.91
C CYS A 945 -42.25 3.42 -7.06
#